data_588cd3d4c69b8ed963508fae5ca47c02
#
_entry.id   588cd3d4c69b8ed963508fae5ca47c02
#
_cell.length_a   1.000
_cell.length_b   1.000
_cell.length_c   1.000
_cell.angle_alpha   90.00
_cell.angle_beta   90.00
_cell.angle_gamma   90.00
#
_symmetry.space_group_name_H-M   'P 1'
#
loop_
_entity.id
_entity.type
_entity.pdbx_description
1 polymer ?
#
loop_
_entity_poly.entity_id
_entity_poly.type
_entity_poly.pdbx_seq_one_letter_code
_entity_poly.pdbx_strand_id
1 'polypeptide(L)'
;MYVELHCHSAFSLREGASMPEELVLRARELGYSALALTDHDGLYGAMEFAQTAKEWNVRPISGAELTLADGHHLTLLAADRKGYGNLCRLITAARAEDREQPRLDPALLPTHAEGLIALSGCRQGEAAARAARDDLTGAEAALRRYREWFTPGSFYVELQQNLVYGDTHRNAVLTGLARGLGLPVVATNNVHYHARERHRLQDVLVAIRNCTTLDGCHRERRANSEFYLKSSVEMEALFRDLPEAIQNTALIAERCAFNLATDLDYTFPDYQTPPGETADSYLASLCRDELARRYGPLEPDLRRRAEERLTEELRLIARHRLAGFFLHYRDLLVLARRVADEVYSRDPSHPYNRQGEAERRGPGRGRGSSVGSIVCYLIGLSHIDPVKTNLFLGRFLNEELASVPDIDLDFPREVRAELIERIFHEYGHEHAALVCTFPTYQFRSAVRDVGKALALPESDLDRLSKQSGWASATQVAEQMALLPAFRDRVDAPVWRDLIAISSQLAGFPRHVSQHVGGIIISSRPLVELVPLEPAAMEGRQLCGWDKDSVDDARFIKIDFLALGMLSLVDECLALISEQHGRAPDLGRIPHDDERVFDMICAGDTIGVFQVESRAQTQILPRTLPRDIAALTIEVAIVRPGPIVGGAVNPYVRRREQLLEAAPQDV
;
A
#
# COMPACT_ATOMS: atom_id res chain seq x y z
N MET A 1 -15.65 -23.97 22.81
CA MET A 1 -14.87 -22.79 22.38
C MET A 1 -15.27 -22.47 20.93
N TYR A 2 -15.67 -21.26 20.65
CA TYR A 2 -16.08 -20.78 19.33
C TYR A 2 -14.96 -19.98 18.67
N VAL A 3 -14.81 -20.12 17.35
CA VAL A 3 -13.94 -19.29 16.51
C VAL A 3 -14.80 -18.73 15.37
N GLU A 4 -14.80 -17.41 15.18
CA GLU A 4 -15.47 -16.81 14.03
C GLU A 4 -14.65 -17.06 12.76
N LEU A 5 -15.31 -17.64 11.75
CA LEU A 5 -14.69 -18.05 10.49
C LEU A 5 -15.19 -17.27 9.28
N HIS A 6 -16.12 -16.32 9.48
CA HIS A 6 -16.70 -15.50 8.44
C HIS A 6 -16.83 -14.04 8.90
N CYS A 7 -15.79 -13.25 8.67
CA CYS A 7 -15.67 -11.91 9.20
C CYS A 7 -15.10 -10.94 8.16
N HIS A 8 -15.75 -9.79 8.02
CA HIS A 8 -15.40 -8.72 7.07
C HIS A 8 -14.84 -7.50 7.80
N SER A 9 -13.75 -6.95 7.27
CA SER A 9 -13.20 -5.66 7.69
C SER A 9 -13.63 -4.51 6.77
N ALA A 10 -13.13 -3.30 7.05
CA ALA A 10 -13.28 -2.13 6.19
C ALA A 10 -12.67 -2.32 4.78
N PHE A 11 -11.86 -3.36 4.58
CA PHE A 11 -11.31 -3.74 3.28
C PHE A 11 -12.28 -4.57 2.42
N SER A 12 -13.40 -5.03 2.97
CA SER A 12 -14.63 -5.27 2.22
C SER A 12 -15.26 -3.91 1.92
N LEU A 13 -14.73 -3.22 0.90
CA LEU A 13 -14.91 -1.79 0.66
C LEU A 13 -16.38 -1.37 0.68
N ARG A 14 -16.73 -0.43 1.56
CA ARG A 14 -18.09 0.08 1.78
C ARG A 14 -19.11 -0.99 2.23
N GLU A 15 -18.63 -2.04 2.87
CA GLU A 15 -19.45 -3.11 3.43
C GLU A 15 -19.08 -3.42 4.89
N GLY A 16 -17.83 -3.69 5.20
CA GLY A 16 -17.35 -3.86 6.56
C GLY A 16 -17.19 -2.52 7.29
N ALA A 17 -17.58 -2.47 8.56
CA ALA A 17 -17.57 -1.24 9.37
C ALA A 17 -16.59 -1.31 10.56
N SER A 18 -15.49 -2.04 10.40
CA SER A 18 -14.39 -2.11 11.37
C SER A 18 -13.06 -2.30 10.66
N MET A 19 -12.03 -1.61 11.16
CA MET A 19 -10.66 -1.89 10.73
C MET A 19 -10.20 -3.27 11.23
N PRO A 20 -9.24 -3.92 10.57
CA PRO A 20 -8.69 -5.21 11.01
C PRO A 20 -8.24 -5.19 12.47
N GLU A 21 -7.58 -4.12 12.91
CA GLU A 21 -7.14 -3.91 14.29
C GLU A 21 -8.32 -3.94 15.29
N GLU A 22 -9.42 -3.25 14.99
CA GLU A 22 -10.61 -3.21 15.85
C GLU A 22 -11.22 -4.61 16.03
N LEU A 23 -11.20 -5.44 14.98
CA LEU A 23 -11.69 -6.82 15.02
C LEU A 23 -10.79 -7.71 15.91
N VAL A 24 -9.48 -7.60 15.77
CA VAL A 24 -8.50 -8.36 16.56
C VAL A 24 -8.59 -7.98 18.05
N LEU A 25 -8.62 -6.68 18.35
CA LEU A 25 -8.75 -6.20 19.75
C LEU A 25 -10.03 -6.73 20.39
N ARG A 26 -11.14 -6.66 19.66
CA ARG A 26 -12.42 -7.18 20.14
C ARG A 26 -12.41 -8.70 20.32
N ALA A 27 -11.80 -9.44 19.41
CA ALA A 27 -11.64 -10.89 19.55
C ALA A 27 -10.82 -11.25 20.81
N ARG A 28 -9.75 -10.50 21.07
CA ARG A 28 -8.95 -10.65 22.29
C ARG A 28 -9.74 -10.38 23.56
N GLU A 29 -10.54 -9.30 23.58
CA GLU A 29 -11.44 -8.97 24.72
C GLU A 29 -12.45 -10.09 24.99
N LEU A 30 -12.98 -10.70 23.93
CA LEU A 30 -13.95 -11.80 24.00
C LEU A 30 -13.29 -13.16 24.31
N GLY A 31 -11.96 -13.23 24.42
CA GLY A 31 -11.21 -14.43 24.74
C GLY A 31 -11.04 -15.40 23.57
N TYR A 32 -11.09 -14.94 22.34
CA TYR A 32 -10.87 -15.74 21.14
C TYR A 32 -9.41 -16.20 21.06
N SER A 33 -9.19 -17.47 20.73
CA SER A 33 -7.86 -18.02 20.44
C SER A 33 -7.44 -17.83 18.99
N ALA A 34 -8.41 -17.69 18.09
CA ALA A 34 -8.22 -17.48 16.66
C ALA A 34 -9.38 -16.68 16.08
N LEU A 35 -9.17 -16.02 14.96
CA LEU A 35 -10.17 -15.29 14.20
C LEU A 35 -9.82 -15.41 12.71
N ALA A 36 -10.83 -15.66 11.85
CA ALA A 36 -10.67 -15.56 10.41
C ALA A 36 -11.01 -14.15 9.92
N LEU A 37 -10.24 -13.66 8.94
CA LEU A 37 -10.64 -12.53 8.11
C LEU A 37 -10.98 -13.06 6.72
N THR A 38 -12.21 -12.77 6.27
CA THR A 38 -12.75 -13.25 5.00
C THR A 38 -13.37 -12.11 4.20
N ASP A 39 -12.57 -11.07 3.96
CA ASP A 39 -13.02 -9.92 3.19
C ASP A 39 -13.55 -10.30 1.82
N HIS A 40 -14.47 -9.50 1.30
CA HIS A 40 -15.19 -9.77 0.07
C HIS A 40 -14.26 -9.60 -1.14
N ASP A 41 -14.09 -10.67 -1.92
CA ASP A 41 -13.32 -10.73 -3.16
C ASP A 41 -11.89 -10.19 -3.06
N GLY A 42 -11.24 -10.24 -1.88
CA GLY A 42 -9.91 -9.68 -1.71
C GLY A 42 -9.19 -10.08 -0.43
N LEU A 43 -7.89 -9.77 -0.39
CA LEU A 43 -7.00 -9.96 0.77
C LEU A 43 -6.28 -8.63 1.13
N TYR A 44 -6.92 -7.50 0.86
CA TYR A 44 -6.30 -6.18 1.03
C TYR A 44 -5.87 -5.88 2.47
N GLY A 45 -6.71 -6.24 3.46
CA GLY A 45 -6.43 -6.05 4.88
C GLY A 45 -5.76 -7.25 5.57
N ALA A 46 -5.46 -8.32 4.82
CA ALA A 46 -5.04 -9.59 5.43
C ALA A 46 -3.67 -9.50 6.13
N MET A 47 -2.72 -8.71 5.61
CA MET A 47 -1.40 -8.54 6.23
C MET A 47 -1.50 -7.70 7.51
N GLU A 48 -2.18 -6.56 7.49
CA GLU A 48 -2.45 -5.73 8.67
C GLU A 48 -3.14 -6.55 9.77
N PHE A 49 -4.16 -7.34 9.39
CA PHE A 49 -4.84 -8.25 10.29
C PHE A 49 -3.89 -9.28 10.91
N ALA A 50 -3.05 -9.93 10.10
CA ALA A 50 -2.13 -10.97 10.57
C ALA A 50 -1.04 -10.42 11.51
N GLN A 51 -0.49 -9.23 11.23
CA GLN A 51 0.50 -8.57 12.09
C GLN A 51 -0.14 -8.14 13.42
N THR A 52 -1.29 -7.49 13.38
CA THR A 52 -2.01 -7.11 14.60
C THR A 52 -2.40 -8.34 15.44
N ALA A 53 -2.89 -9.40 14.80
CA ALA A 53 -3.27 -10.62 15.50
C ALA A 53 -2.07 -11.29 16.21
N LYS A 54 -0.89 -11.26 15.57
CA LYS A 54 0.37 -11.71 16.17
C LYS A 54 0.74 -10.90 17.42
N GLU A 55 0.61 -9.57 17.38
CA GLU A 55 0.90 -8.69 18.51
C GLU A 55 -0.02 -8.97 19.71
N TRP A 56 -1.28 -9.26 19.45
CA TRP A 56 -2.30 -9.49 20.48
C TRP A 56 -2.52 -10.97 20.85
N ASN A 57 -1.67 -11.88 20.33
CA ASN A 57 -1.76 -13.33 20.59
C ASN A 57 -3.13 -13.93 20.21
N VAL A 58 -3.71 -13.48 19.12
CA VAL A 58 -4.84 -14.11 18.44
C VAL A 58 -4.30 -14.77 17.18
N ARG A 59 -4.60 -16.05 16.96
CA ARG A 59 -4.13 -16.74 15.74
C ARG A 59 -4.93 -16.26 14.51
N PRO A 60 -4.29 -15.64 13.50
CA PRO A 60 -4.97 -15.20 12.31
C PRO A 60 -5.27 -16.38 11.38
N ILE A 61 -6.44 -16.38 10.77
CA ILE A 61 -6.81 -17.31 9.70
C ILE A 61 -7.11 -16.45 8.46
N SER A 62 -6.36 -16.66 7.39
CA SER A 62 -6.55 -15.94 6.11
C SER A 62 -7.61 -16.62 5.28
N GLY A 63 -8.59 -15.88 4.79
CA GLY A 63 -9.66 -16.34 3.92
C GLY A 63 -10.25 -15.22 3.10
N ALA A 64 -11.22 -15.53 2.26
CA ALA A 64 -12.05 -14.57 1.53
C ALA A 64 -13.45 -15.13 1.27
N GLU A 65 -14.45 -14.27 1.25
CA GLU A 65 -15.75 -14.55 0.65
C GLU A 65 -15.70 -14.18 -0.83
N LEU A 66 -15.88 -15.16 -1.73
CA LEU A 66 -15.78 -14.93 -3.18
C LEU A 66 -17.17 -14.88 -3.81
N THR A 67 -17.36 -13.94 -4.75
CA THR A 67 -18.54 -13.84 -5.57
C THR A 67 -18.35 -14.67 -6.84
N LEU A 68 -19.19 -15.71 -7.02
CA LEU A 68 -19.18 -16.57 -8.20
C LEU A 68 -19.82 -15.87 -9.40
N ALA A 69 -19.60 -16.38 -10.61
CA ALA A 69 -20.13 -15.82 -11.85
C ALA A 69 -21.66 -15.72 -11.88
N ASP A 70 -22.36 -16.60 -11.17
CA ASP A 70 -23.81 -16.58 -11.00
C ASP A 70 -24.32 -15.64 -9.90
N GLY A 71 -23.42 -14.95 -9.20
CA GLY A 71 -23.70 -14.01 -8.12
C GLY A 71 -23.82 -14.63 -6.74
N HIS A 72 -23.65 -15.95 -6.60
CA HIS A 72 -23.61 -16.60 -5.30
C HIS A 72 -22.27 -16.43 -4.60
N HIS A 73 -22.27 -16.52 -3.27
CA HIS A 73 -21.09 -16.36 -2.44
C HIS A 73 -20.56 -17.71 -1.95
N LEU A 74 -19.23 -17.82 -1.85
CA LEU A 74 -18.54 -18.97 -1.29
C LEU A 74 -17.39 -18.49 -0.40
N THR A 75 -17.33 -18.97 0.85
CA THR A 75 -16.27 -18.59 1.78
C THR A 75 -15.14 -19.61 1.75
N LEU A 76 -13.91 -19.16 1.53
CA LEU A 76 -12.72 -19.99 1.45
C LEU A 76 -11.71 -19.59 2.53
N LEU A 77 -11.13 -20.58 3.22
CA LEU A 77 -10.09 -20.41 4.23
C LEU A 77 -8.82 -21.13 3.80
N ALA A 78 -7.67 -20.51 3.97
CA ALA A 78 -6.38 -21.12 3.71
C ALA A 78 -5.96 -22.03 4.87
N ALA A 79 -5.88 -23.32 4.63
CA ALA A 79 -5.41 -24.28 5.63
C ALA A 79 -3.87 -24.30 5.71
N ASP A 80 -3.19 -24.16 4.58
CA ASP A 80 -1.76 -24.20 4.46
C ASP A 80 -1.25 -23.19 3.42
N ARG A 81 0.06 -23.16 3.20
CA ARG A 81 0.72 -22.26 2.25
C ARG A 81 0.22 -22.43 0.81
N LYS A 82 -0.08 -23.68 0.40
CA LYS A 82 -0.59 -23.97 -0.94
C LYS A 82 -2.01 -23.46 -1.10
N GLY A 83 -2.86 -23.69 -0.09
CA GLY A 83 -4.21 -23.14 -0.05
C GLY A 83 -4.23 -21.62 -0.14
N TYR A 84 -3.32 -20.94 0.57
CA TYR A 84 -3.18 -19.50 0.46
C TYR A 84 -2.83 -19.05 -0.97
N GLY A 85 -1.84 -19.69 -1.62
CA GLY A 85 -1.50 -19.41 -3.01
C GLY A 85 -2.66 -19.69 -3.98
N ASN A 86 -3.44 -20.75 -3.75
CA ASN A 86 -4.62 -21.04 -4.53
C ASN A 86 -5.73 -20.00 -4.32
N LEU A 87 -5.91 -19.52 -3.09
CA LEU A 87 -6.84 -18.42 -2.79
C LEU A 87 -6.45 -17.14 -3.55
N CYS A 88 -5.16 -16.78 -3.54
CA CYS A 88 -4.66 -15.63 -4.30
C CYS A 88 -4.92 -15.77 -5.80
N ARG A 89 -4.72 -16.98 -6.38
CA ARG A 89 -5.00 -17.25 -7.79
C ARG A 89 -6.49 -17.11 -8.12
N LEU A 90 -7.37 -17.63 -7.27
CA LEU A 90 -8.83 -17.51 -7.45
C LEU A 90 -9.30 -16.06 -7.40
N ILE A 91 -8.80 -15.27 -6.45
CA ILE A 91 -9.11 -13.84 -6.35
C ILE A 91 -8.59 -13.09 -7.58
N THR A 92 -7.36 -13.39 -8.02
CA THR A 92 -6.77 -12.79 -9.23
C THR A 92 -7.61 -13.09 -10.45
N ALA A 93 -8.06 -14.35 -10.62
CA ALA A 93 -8.92 -14.75 -11.72
C ALA A 93 -10.29 -14.05 -11.67
N ALA A 94 -10.89 -13.92 -10.48
CA ALA A 94 -12.16 -13.24 -10.30
C ALA A 94 -12.11 -11.75 -10.70
N ARG A 95 -10.95 -11.10 -10.55
CA ARG A 95 -10.72 -9.67 -10.85
C ARG A 95 -10.20 -9.41 -12.26
N ALA A 96 -9.86 -10.43 -13.01
CA ALA A 96 -9.18 -10.30 -14.30
C ALA A 96 -9.99 -9.50 -15.33
N GLU A 97 -11.32 -9.64 -15.36
CA GLU A 97 -12.20 -8.94 -16.30
C GLU A 97 -12.69 -7.60 -15.74
N ASP A 98 -13.16 -7.59 -14.49
CA ASP A 98 -13.66 -6.38 -13.82
C ASP A 98 -13.21 -6.37 -12.35
N ARG A 99 -12.29 -5.48 -12.03
CA ARG A 99 -11.77 -5.32 -10.67
C ARG A 99 -12.78 -4.70 -9.70
N GLU A 100 -13.80 -3.99 -10.21
CA GLU A 100 -14.82 -3.32 -9.40
C GLU A 100 -15.99 -4.24 -9.09
N GLN A 101 -16.27 -5.20 -9.99
CA GLN A 101 -17.29 -6.23 -9.84
C GLN A 101 -16.71 -7.64 -10.09
N PRO A 102 -15.85 -8.12 -9.20
CA PRO A 102 -15.19 -9.42 -9.37
C PRO A 102 -16.22 -10.55 -9.51
N ARG A 103 -15.90 -11.51 -10.37
CA ARG A 103 -16.73 -12.70 -10.59
C ARG A 103 -15.83 -13.91 -10.84
N LEU A 104 -15.91 -14.89 -9.95
CA LEU A 104 -15.14 -16.12 -10.11
C LEU A 104 -15.88 -17.13 -10.97
N ASP A 105 -15.25 -17.63 -12.03
CA ASP A 105 -15.75 -18.81 -12.74
C ASP A 105 -15.65 -20.05 -11.82
N PRO A 106 -16.78 -20.68 -11.45
CA PRO A 106 -16.77 -21.86 -10.59
C PRO A 106 -15.96 -23.04 -11.15
N ALA A 107 -15.72 -23.09 -12.45
CA ALA A 107 -14.92 -24.15 -13.10
C ALA A 107 -13.45 -24.15 -12.63
N LEU A 108 -12.94 -23.04 -12.07
CA LEU A 108 -11.59 -22.93 -11.52
C LEU A 108 -11.45 -23.57 -10.13
N LEU A 109 -12.54 -23.74 -9.39
CA LEU A 109 -12.51 -24.23 -8.01
C LEU A 109 -11.88 -25.63 -7.88
N PRO A 110 -12.26 -26.65 -8.70
CA PRO A 110 -11.69 -28.00 -8.55
C PRO A 110 -10.17 -28.05 -8.70
N THR A 111 -9.60 -27.22 -9.55
CA THR A 111 -8.15 -27.19 -9.82
C THR A 111 -7.36 -26.41 -8.78
N HIS A 112 -8.04 -25.63 -7.95
CA HIS A 112 -7.41 -24.78 -6.92
C HIS A 112 -7.90 -25.10 -5.49
N ALA A 113 -8.62 -26.23 -5.31
CA ALA A 113 -9.19 -26.61 -4.02
C ALA A 113 -8.19 -27.14 -2.98
N GLU A 114 -7.01 -27.59 -3.42
CA GLU A 114 -6.00 -28.18 -2.53
C GLU A 114 -5.48 -27.14 -1.52
N GLY A 115 -5.48 -27.52 -0.23
CA GLY A 115 -5.07 -26.62 0.86
C GLY A 115 -6.15 -25.59 1.26
N LEU A 116 -7.34 -25.62 0.65
CA LEU A 116 -8.48 -24.78 1.02
C LEU A 116 -9.52 -25.54 1.84
N ILE A 117 -10.14 -24.85 2.78
CA ILE A 117 -11.37 -25.25 3.45
C ILE A 117 -12.47 -24.32 2.95
N ALA A 118 -13.57 -24.91 2.44
CA ALA A 118 -14.72 -24.15 1.94
C ALA A 118 -15.90 -24.24 2.89
N LEU A 119 -16.55 -23.09 3.12
CA LEU A 119 -17.84 -22.98 3.77
C LEU A 119 -18.88 -22.64 2.69
N SER A 120 -20.08 -23.22 2.76
CA SER A 120 -21.10 -23.12 1.69
C SER A 120 -21.61 -21.69 1.42
N GLY A 121 -21.08 -20.70 2.13
CA GLY A 121 -21.38 -19.28 1.98
C GLY A 121 -22.54 -18.79 2.87
N CYS A 122 -22.66 -17.47 2.91
CA CYS A 122 -23.67 -16.74 3.67
C CYS A 122 -25.09 -16.96 3.11
N ARG A 123 -26.04 -16.09 3.46
CA ARG A 123 -27.43 -16.12 2.90
C ARG A 123 -27.45 -16.01 1.37
N GLN A 124 -26.42 -15.45 0.75
CA GLN A 124 -26.25 -15.35 -0.70
C GLN A 124 -25.50 -16.55 -1.29
N GLY A 125 -24.98 -17.47 -0.45
CA GLY A 125 -24.45 -18.75 -0.91
C GLY A 125 -25.49 -19.57 -1.62
N GLU A 126 -25.13 -20.31 -2.68
CA GLU A 126 -26.09 -21.01 -3.56
C GLU A 126 -27.04 -21.94 -2.79
N ALA A 127 -26.49 -22.82 -1.94
CA ALA A 127 -27.29 -23.74 -1.16
C ALA A 127 -28.25 -23.01 -0.19
N ALA A 128 -27.78 -21.96 0.48
CA ALA A 128 -28.56 -21.16 1.42
C ALA A 128 -29.66 -20.35 0.70
N ALA A 129 -29.36 -19.76 -0.45
CA ALA A 129 -30.32 -19.00 -1.25
C ALA A 129 -31.43 -19.89 -1.81
N ARG A 130 -31.10 -21.13 -2.26
CA ARG A 130 -32.06 -22.13 -2.73
C ARG A 130 -32.91 -22.67 -1.58
N ALA A 131 -32.32 -23.01 -0.45
CA ALA A 131 -33.06 -23.47 0.76
C ALA A 131 -34.04 -22.40 1.25
N ALA A 132 -33.71 -21.12 1.19
CA ALA A 132 -34.61 -20.03 1.56
C ALA A 132 -35.84 -19.87 0.63
N ARG A 133 -35.81 -20.50 -0.55
CA ARG A 133 -36.92 -20.54 -1.55
C ARG A 133 -37.60 -21.90 -1.62
N ASP A 134 -37.31 -22.80 -0.68
CA ASP A 134 -37.79 -24.19 -0.65
C ASP A 134 -37.37 -25.03 -1.88
N ASP A 135 -36.32 -24.62 -2.62
CA ASP A 135 -35.69 -25.40 -3.69
C ASP A 135 -34.73 -26.45 -3.09
N LEU A 136 -35.26 -27.48 -2.47
CA LEU A 136 -34.49 -28.53 -1.80
C LEU A 136 -33.61 -29.30 -2.77
N THR A 137 -34.12 -29.60 -3.95
CA THR A 137 -33.40 -30.36 -5.00
C THR A 137 -32.20 -29.56 -5.51
N GLY A 138 -32.38 -28.27 -5.78
CA GLY A 138 -31.29 -27.39 -6.21
C GLY A 138 -30.26 -27.16 -5.10
N ALA A 139 -30.69 -27.01 -3.85
CA ALA A 139 -29.78 -26.88 -2.70
C ALA A 139 -28.93 -28.15 -2.51
N GLU A 140 -29.55 -29.32 -2.60
CA GLU A 140 -28.84 -30.61 -2.51
C GLU A 140 -27.86 -30.80 -3.64
N ALA A 141 -28.24 -30.46 -4.87
CA ALA A 141 -27.35 -30.54 -6.04
C ALA A 141 -26.13 -29.63 -5.89
N ALA A 142 -26.31 -28.41 -5.37
CA ALA A 142 -25.20 -27.47 -5.07
C ALA A 142 -24.24 -28.06 -4.02
N LEU A 143 -24.77 -28.60 -2.92
CA LEU A 143 -23.91 -29.19 -1.87
C LEU A 143 -23.15 -30.43 -2.36
N ARG A 144 -23.76 -31.29 -3.20
CA ARG A 144 -23.10 -32.43 -3.82
C ARG A 144 -21.95 -31.98 -4.71
N ARG A 145 -22.16 -30.97 -5.55
CA ARG A 145 -21.17 -30.40 -6.46
C ARG A 145 -19.99 -29.82 -5.69
N TYR A 146 -20.21 -29.01 -4.65
CA TYR A 146 -19.15 -28.49 -3.82
C TYR A 146 -18.36 -29.58 -3.09
N ARG A 147 -19.04 -30.61 -2.54
CA ARG A 147 -18.38 -31.76 -1.94
C ARG A 147 -17.43 -32.48 -2.91
N GLU A 148 -17.76 -32.53 -4.19
CA GLU A 148 -16.92 -33.17 -5.23
C GLU A 148 -15.72 -32.29 -5.61
N TRP A 149 -15.83 -30.97 -5.50
CA TRP A 149 -14.77 -30.04 -5.85
C TRP A 149 -13.65 -29.93 -4.80
N PHE A 150 -14.02 -30.08 -3.54
CA PHE A 150 -13.05 -29.93 -2.44
C PHE A 150 -12.58 -31.29 -1.92
N THR A 151 -11.36 -31.29 -1.35
CA THR A 151 -10.77 -32.47 -0.71
C THR A 151 -11.73 -33.03 0.35
N PRO A 152 -11.90 -34.36 0.48
CA PRO A 152 -12.76 -34.96 1.50
C PRO A 152 -12.50 -34.40 2.90
N GLY A 153 -13.56 -33.91 3.56
CA GLY A 153 -13.47 -33.26 4.85
C GLY A 153 -13.08 -31.77 4.84
N SER A 154 -12.91 -31.16 3.67
CA SER A 154 -12.59 -29.73 3.55
C SER A 154 -13.76 -28.87 3.04
N PHE A 155 -14.96 -29.41 2.99
CA PHE A 155 -16.17 -28.67 2.70
C PHE A 155 -17.17 -28.78 3.85
N TYR A 156 -17.70 -27.65 4.31
CA TYR A 156 -18.64 -27.53 5.43
C TYR A 156 -19.89 -26.78 5.00
N VAL A 157 -21.05 -27.19 5.48
CA VAL A 157 -22.32 -26.47 5.28
C VAL A 157 -22.40 -25.37 6.35
N GLU A 158 -22.34 -24.12 5.92
CA GLU A 158 -22.37 -22.96 6.78
C GLU A 158 -23.79 -22.63 7.25
N LEU A 159 -23.93 -22.41 8.56
CA LEU A 159 -25.18 -22.04 9.22
C LEU A 159 -25.01 -20.68 9.90
N GLN A 160 -25.94 -19.76 9.62
CA GLN A 160 -25.94 -18.41 10.19
C GLN A 160 -27.26 -18.11 10.89
N GLN A 161 -27.19 -17.63 12.13
CA GLN A 161 -28.36 -17.29 12.95
C GLN A 161 -28.24 -15.83 13.40
N ASN A 162 -28.64 -14.90 12.53
CA ASN A 162 -28.58 -13.47 12.78
C ASN A 162 -29.92 -12.89 13.26
N LEU A 163 -30.83 -13.73 13.77
CA LEU A 163 -32.16 -13.36 14.22
C LEU A 163 -32.99 -12.64 13.11
N VAL A 164 -32.77 -13.04 11.86
CA VAL A 164 -33.53 -12.55 10.71
C VAL A 164 -34.61 -13.57 10.39
N TYR A 165 -35.80 -13.08 9.98
CA TYR A 165 -36.89 -13.97 9.56
C TYR A 165 -36.41 -14.97 8.51
N GLY A 166 -36.76 -16.25 8.74
CA GLY A 166 -36.36 -17.35 7.87
C GLY A 166 -35.03 -18.04 8.22
N ASP A 167 -34.19 -17.49 9.12
CA ASP A 167 -32.91 -18.10 9.48
C ASP A 167 -33.10 -19.51 10.07
N THR A 168 -34.03 -19.69 11.02
CA THR A 168 -34.30 -21.00 11.65
C THR A 168 -34.74 -22.03 10.64
N HIS A 169 -35.65 -21.68 9.73
CA HIS A 169 -36.10 -22.56 8.66
C HIS A 169 -34.96 -22.95 7.72
N ARG A 170 -34.23 -21.98 7.21
CA ARG A 170 -33.06 -22.20 6.33
C ARG A 170 -32.06 -23.14 6.99
N ASN A 171 -31.69 -22.87 8.27
CA ASN A 171 -30.74 -23.69 9.00
C ASN A 171 -31.25 -25.13 9.20
N ALA A 172 -32.56 -25.33 9.45
CA ALA A 172 -33.14 -26.65 9.57
C ALA A 172 -33.05 -27.43 8.24
N VAL A 173 -33.37 -26.78 7.12
CA VAL A 173 -33.26 -27.38 5.77
C VAL A 173 -31.80 -27.74 5.47
N LEU A 174 -30.87 -26.80 5.63
CA LEU A 174 -29.43 -27.03 5.36
C LEU A 174 -28.86 -28.15 6.25
N THR A 175 -29.23 -28.20 7.53
CA THR A 175 -28.79 -29.27 8.44
C THR A 175 -29.34 -30.63 8.01
N GLY A 176 -30.63 -30.69 7.57
CA GLY A 176 -31.23 -31.91 7.04
C GLY A 176 -30.50 -32.43 5.80
N LEU A 177 -30.22 -31.55 4.85
CA LEU A 177 -29.47 -31.87 3.62
C LEU A 177 -28.02 -32.29 3.95
N ALA A 178 -27.34 -31.58 4.85
CA ALA A 178 -26.00 -31.91 5.28
C ALA A 178 -25.92 -33.33 5.87
N ARG A 179 -26.84 -33.67 6.77
CA ARG A 179 -26.96 -35.03 7.36
C ARG A 179 -27.19 -36.10 6.30
N GLY A 180 -28.10 -35.85 5.34
CA GLY A 180 -28.38 -36.77 4.24
C GLY A 180 -27.18 -37.02 3.32
N LEU A 181 -26.31 -36.05 3.19
CA LEU A 181 -25.08 -36.09 2.38
C LEU A 181 -23.84 -36.51 3.15
N GLY A 182 -23.92 -36.67 4.48
CA GLY A 182 -22.76 -36.93 5.33
C GLY A 182 -21.76 -35.74 5.39
N LEU A 183 -22.27 -34.51 5.26
CA LEU A 183 -21.46 -33.29 5.32
C LEU A 183 -21.48 -32.68 6.73
N PRO A 184 -20.35 -32.19 7.23
CA PRO A 184 -20.31 -31.44 8.49
C PRO A 184 -20.94 -30.06 8.34
N VAL A 185 -21.56 -29.58 9.43
CA VAL A 185 -22.08 -28.20 9.53
C VAL A 185 -21.15 -27.34 10.35
N VAL A 186 -21.13 -26.03 10.10
CA VAL A 186 -20.35 -25.06 10.86
C VAL A 186 -21.16 -23.79 11.10
N ALA A 187 -21.06 -23.23 12.32
CA ALA A 187 -21.73 -22.00 12.68
C ALA A 187 -20.82 -20.78 12.46
N THR A 188 -21.34 -19.73 11.82
CA THR A 188 -20.68 -18.43 11.70
C THR A 188 -21.66 -17.30 11.95
N ASN A 189 -21.17 -16.08 12.18
CA ASN A 189 -22.03 -14.91 12.35
C ASN A 189 -21.99 -13.94 11.17
N ASN A 190 -21.17 -14.19 10.15
CA ASN A 190 -20.98 -13.26 9.02
C ASN A 190 -20.76 -11.81 9.52
N VAL A 191 -19.71 -11.64 10.29
CA VAL A 191 -19.42 -10.40 11.02
C VAL A 191 -19.07 -9.27 10.05
N HIS A 192 -19.68 -8.09 10.25
CA HIS A 192 -19.43 -6.89 9.47
C HIS A 192 -18.91 -5.72 10.33
N TYR A 193 -18.92 -5.89 11.64
CA TYR A 193 -18.38 -4.91 12.59
C TYR A 193 -18.05 -5.58 13.94
N HIS A 194 -17.07 -4.99 14.63
CA HIS A 194 -16.59 -5.55 15.89
C HIS A 194 -17.56 -5.39 17.06
N ALA A 195 -18.41 -4.35 17.06
CA ALA A 195 -19.36 -4.03 18.11
C ALA A 195 -20.72 -3.62 17.53
N ARG A 196 -21.80 -3.91 18.26
CA ARG A 196 -23.19 -3.72 17.79
C ARG A 196 -23.48 -2.27 17.37
N GLU A 197 -22.89 -1.30 18.06
CA GLU A 197 -23.12 0.13 17.81
C GLU A 197 -22.63 0.57 16.40
N ARG A 198 -21.71 -0.17 15.81
CA ARG A 198 -21.17 0.11 14.47
C ARG A 198 -22.15 -0.19 13.33
N HIS A 199 -23.31 -0.81 13.60
CA HIS A 199 -24.33 -1.05 12.57
C HIS A 199 -24.77 0.24 11.86
N ARG A 200 -24.81 1.39 12.57
CA ARG A 200 -25.16 2.68 11.97
C ARG A 200 -24.16 3.13 10.91
N LEU A 201 -22.86 2.94 11.18
CA LEU A 201 -21.80 3.18 10.19
C LEU A 201 -21.95 2.23 9.00
N GLN A 202 -22.20 0.95 9.26
CA GLN A 202 -22.40 -0.05 8.21
C GLN A 202 -23.58 0.29 7.30
N ASP A 203 -24.71 0.74 7.86
CA ASP A 203 -25.87 1.21 7.10
C ASP A 203 -25.51 2.37 6.16
N VAL A 204 -24.72 3.34 6.65
CA VAL A 204 -24.26 4.49 5.84
C VAL A 204 -23.27 4.04 4.76
N LEU A 205 -22.36 3.10 5.06
CA LEU A 205 -21.45 2.54 4.05
C LEU A 205 -22.21 1.86 2.91
N VAL A 206 -23.26 1.09 3.23
CA VAL A 206 -24.16 0.48 2.22
C VAL A 206 -24.87 1.55 1.38
N ALA A 207 -25.35 2.65 1.98
CA ALA A 207 -25.96 3.75 1.25
C ALA A 207 -24.94 4.44 0.31
N ILE A 208 -23.70 4.65 0.78
CA ILE A 208 -22.59 5.21 -0.03
C ILE A 208 -22.27 4.25 -1.21
N ARG A 209 -22.20 2.93 -0.97
CA ARG A 209 -21.93 1.94 -2.01
C ARG A 209 -22.98 1.98 -3.12
N ASN A 210 -24.25 2.13 -2.75
CA ASN A 210 -25.37 2.19 -3.68
C ASN A 210 -25.65 3.61 -4.23
N CYS A 211 -24.80 4.60 -3.90
CA CYS A 211 -24.95 6.00 -4.33
C CYS A 211 -26.33 6.58 -4.02
N THR A 212 -26.93 6.24 -2.86
CA THR A 212 -28.29 6.62 -2.46
C THR A 212 -28.35 7.06 -1.00
N THR A 213 -29.52 7.39 -0.51
CA THR A 213 -29.77 7.72 0.91
C THR A 213 -30.10 6.47 1.73
N LEU A 214 -30.07 6.57 3.07
CA LEU A 214 -30.50 5.49 3.96
C LEU A 214 -31.93 5.01 3.67
N ASP A 215 -32.83 5.90 3.33
CA ASP A 215 -34.22 5.55 2.98
C ASP A 215 -34.32 4.87 1.60
N GLY A 216 -33.39 5.21 0.69
CA GLY A 216 -33.34 4.64 -0.66
C GLY A 216 -32.74 3.25 -0.75
N CYS A 217 -31.99 2.77 0.27
CA CYS A 217 -31.32 1.45 0.26
C CYS A 217 -31.84 0.50 1.33
N HIS A 218 -33.13 0.56 1.62
CA HIS A 218 -33.72 -0.20 2.71
C HIS A 218 -33.61 -1.73 2.54
N ARG A 219 -33.54 -2.23 1.31
CA ARG A 219 -33.43 -3.67 1.00
C ARG A 219 -32.00 -4.17 1.01
N GLU A 220 -31.05 -3.30 0.74
CA GLU A 220 -29.61 -3.59 0.63
C GLU A 220 -28.94 -3.59 2.00
N ARG A 221 -29.49 -2.86 2.98
CA ARG A 221 -29.00 -2.84 4.36
C ARG A 221 -29.27 -4.15 5.08
N ARG A 222 -28.45 -4.44 6.09
CA ARG A 222 -28.68 -5.57 6.99
C ARG A 222 -30.01 -5.37 7.74
N ALA A 223 -30.72 -6.47 7.95
CA ALA A 223 -32.06 -6.41 8.53
C ALA A 223 -32.08 -5.97 10.02
N ASN A 224 -30.96 -6.13 10.70
CA ASN A 224 -30.78 -5.79 12.12
C ASN A 224 -29.30 -5.59 12.46
N SER A 225 -28.98 -5.35 13.73
CA SER A 225 -27.64 -5.11 14.23
C SER A 225 -26.90 -6.35 14.73
N GLU A 226 -27.30 -7.57 14.31
CA GLU A 226 -26.75 -8.82 14.84
C GLU A 226 -25.46 -9.31 14.16
N PHE A 227 -24.92 -8.56 13.22
CA PHE A 227 -23.72 -8.90 12.43
C PHE A 227 -22.42 -8.41 13.09
N TYR A 228 -22.38 -8.37 14.44
CA TYR A 228 -21.20 -8.01 15.23
C TYR A 228 -20.45 -9.24 15.71
N LEU A 229 -19.19 -9.04 16.11
CA LEU A 229 -18.38 -10.11 16.69
C LEU A 229 -18.93 -10.52 18.06
N LYS A 230 -19.58 -11.66 18.12
CA LYS A 230 -20.24 -12.20 19.31
C LYS A 230 -19.29 -13.01 20.19
N SER A 231 -19.56 -13.09 21.48
CA SER A 231 -18.86 -13.99 22.41
C SER A 231 -19.19 -15.45 22.12
N SER A 232 -18.32 -16.38 22.57
CA SER A 232 -18.61 -17.83 22.52
C SER A 232 -19.93 -18.19 23.19
N VAL A 233 -20.27 -17.54 24.31
CA VAL A 233 -21.51 -17.79 25.06
C VAL A 233 -22.74 -17.40 24.23
N GLU A 234 -22.69 -16.26 23.53
CA GLU A 234 -23.81 -15.83 22.65
C GLU A 234 -23.99 -16.80 21.49
N MET A 235 -22.89 -17.23 20.85
CA MET A 235 -22.96 -18.17 19.74
C MET A 235 -23.41 -19.56 20.17
N GLU A 236 -22.93 -20.07 21.30
CA GLU A 236 -23.38 -21.34 21.89
C GLU A 236 -24.89 -21.30 22.24
N ALA A 237 -25.40 -20.16 22.70
CA ALA A 237 -26.84 -19.99 22.96
C ALA A 237 -27.67 -19.98 21.67
N LEU A 238 -27.19 -19.36 20.59
CA LEU A 238 -27.85 -19.33 19.27
C LEU A 238 -27.88 -20.71 18.60
N PHE A 239 -26.86 -21.53 18.82
CA PHE A 239 -26.71 -22.87 18.23
C PHE A 239 -26.81 -24.00 19.25
N ARG A 240 -27.55 -23.80 20.37
CA ARG A 240 -27.68 -24.79 21.46
C ARG A 240 -28.18 -26.16 20.99
N ASP A 241 -28.98 -26.18 19.91
CA ASP A 241 -29.58 -27.41 19.36
C ASP A 241 -28.65 -28.07 18.32
N LEU A 242 -27.50 -27.45 17.99
CA LEU A 242 -26.50 -27.90 17.02
C LEU A 242 -25.09 -27.65 17.54
N PRO A 243 -24.72 -28.23 18.70
CA PRO A 243 -23.40 -27.96 19.32
C PRO A 243 -22.23 -28.41 18.45
N GLU A 244 -22.43 -29.37 17.57
CA GLU A 244 -21.44 -29.82 16.58
C GLU A 244 -21.04 -28.67 15.62
N ALA A 245 -21.95 -27.77 15.27
CA ALA A 245 -21.67 -26.64 14.40
C ALA A 245 -20.69 -25.64 15.06
N ILE A 246 -20.77 -25.47 16.38
CA ILE A 246 -19.82 -24.67 17.18
C ILE A 246 -18.48 -25.40 17.33
N GLN A 247 -18.49 -26.70 17.62
CA GLN A 247 -17.26 -27.49 17.78
C GLN A 247 -16.42 -27.51 16.50
N ASN A 248 -17.08 -27.61 15.35
CA ASN A 248 -16.42 -27.61 14.06
C ASN A 248 -15.67 -26.30 13.76
N THR A 249 -16.04 -25.17 14.37
CA THR A 249 -15.27 -23.92 14.21
C THR A 249 -13.85 -24.04 14.75
N ALA A 250 -13.70 -24.66 15.92
CA ALA A 250 -12.39 -24.92 16.52
C ALA A 250 -11.58 -25.94 15.71
N LEU A 251 -12.23 -27.01 15.22
CA LEU A 251 -11.57 -28.02 14.38
C LEU A 251 -11.06 -27.42 13.06
N ILE A 252 -11.83 -26.57 12.41
CA ILE A 252 -11.40 -25.84 11.21
C ILE A 252 -10.23 -24.92 11.56
N ALA A 253 -10.34 -24.16 12.64
CA ALA A 253 -9.29 -23.26 13.08
C ALA A 253 -7.98 -24.00 13.39
N GLU A 254 -8.00 -25.20 13.95
CA GLU A 254 -6.81 -26.02 14.16
C GLU A 254 -6.15 -26.47 12.87
N ARG A 255 -6.94 -26.73 11.83
CA ARG A 255 -6.45 -27.13 10.50
C ARG A 255 -5.86 -25.97 9.72
N CYS A 256 -6.28 -24.73 9.97
CA CYS A 256 -5.74 -23.53 9.36
C CYS A 256 -4.43 -23.14 10.05
N ALA A 257 -3.34 -23.82 9.68
CA ALA A 257 -2.03 -23.68 10.31
C ALA A 257 -1.18 -22.55 9.69
N PHE A 258 -1.49 -22.11 8.48
CA PHE A 258 -0.75 -21.05 7.78
C PHE A 258 -0.92 -19.70 8.47
N ASN A 259 0.19 -19.03 8.74
CA ASN A 259 0.21 -17.67 9.28
C ASN A 259 0.86 -16.71 8.28
N LEU A 260 0.07 -15.81 7.73
CA LEU A 260 0.52 -14.86 6.71
C LEU A 260 1.68 -13.96 7.18
N ALA A 261 1.73 -13.60 8.48
CA ALA A 261 2.78 -12.76 9.04
C ALA A 261 4.16 -13.44 9.15
N THR A 262 4.23 -14.79 9.01
CA THR A 262 5.49 -15.55 9.21
C THR A 262 5.82 -16.53 8.09
N ASP A 263 4.82 -17.05 7.36
CA ASP A 263 4.98 -18.23 6.50
C ASP A 263 4.90 -17.90 4.99
N LEU A 264 4.91 -16.60 4.65
CA LEU A 264 4.74 -16.16 3.25
C LEU A 264 5.91 -16.57 2.36
N ASP A 265 7.14 -16.61 2.90
CA ASP A 265 8.37 -17.08 2.22
C ASP A 265 8.64 -16.34 0.89
N TYR A 266 8.59 -15.00 0.95
CA TYR A 266 9.01 -14.16 -0.17
C TYR A 266 10.52 -14.20 -0.34
N THR A 267 10.98 -14.32 -1.59
CA THR A 267 12.39 -14.22 -1.95
C THR A 267 12.58 -13.24 -3.10
N PHE A 268 13.50 -12.31 -2.90
CA PHE A 268 13.95 -11.42 -3.97
C PHE A 268 14.69 -12.24 -5.04
N PRO A 269 14.61 -11.87 -6.34
CA PRO A 269 15.30 -12.59 -7.39
C PRO A 269 16.81 -12.69 -7.14
N ASP A 270 17.35 -13.88 -7.28
CA ASP A 270 18.80 -14.09 -7.28
C ASP A 270 19.43 -13.39 -8.49
N TYR A 271 20.57 -12.75 -8.27
CA TYR A 271 21.29 -12.09 -9.34
C TYR A 271 22.16 -13.07 -10.13
N GLN A 272 22.00 -13.07 -11.44
CA GLN A 272 22.82 -13.88 -12.36
C GLN A 272 24.21 -13.26 -12.50
N THR A 273 25.21 -13.87 -11.87
CA THR A 273 26.60 -13.41 -11.93
C THR A 273 27.36 -14.07 -13.09
N PRO A 274 28.45 -13.45 -13.58
CA PRO A 274 29.37 -14.09 -14.50
C PRO A 274 29.92 -15.42 -13.94
N PRO A 275 30.29 -16.40 -14.79
CA PRO A 275 30.81 -17.66 -14.34
C PRO A 275 32.03 -17.49 -13.44
N GLY A 276 31.98 -18.14 -12.27
CA GLY A 276 33.06 -18.12 -11.27
C GLY A 276 33.00 -16.96 -10.26
N GLU A 277 32.01 -16.08 -10.37
CA GLU A 277 31.81 -14.99 -9.42
C GLU A 277 30.56 -15.19 -8.54
N THR A 278 30.64 -14.65 -7.33
CA THR A 278 29.47 -14.43 -6.46
C THR A 278 28.95 -13.01 -6.63
N ALA A 279 27.72 -12.73 -6.18
CA ALA A 279 27.19 -11.38 -6.20
C ALA A 279 28.10 -10.39 -5.43
N ASP A 280 28.68 -10.82 -4.29
CA ASP A 280 29.60 -10.00 -3.50
C ASP A 280 30.90 -9.70 -4.26
N SER A 281 31.53 -10.71 -4.88
CA SER A 281 32.77 -10.51 -5.63
C SER A 281 32.56 -9.62 -6.86
N TYR A 282 31.45 -9.83 -7.57
CA TYR A 282 31.11 -9.08 -8.77
C TYR A 282 30.81 -7.61 -8.45
N LEU A 283 29.98 -7.34 -7.42
CA LEU A 283 29.72 -5.97 -6.97
C LEU A 283 31.02 -5.27 -6.54
N ALA A 284 31.87 -5.97 -5.78
CA ALA A 284 33.16 -5.43 -5.32
C ALA A 284 34.11 -5.11 -6.48
N SER A 285 34.16 -5.96 -7.52
CA SER A 285 34.96 -5.71 -8.73
C SER A 285 34.47 -4.44 -9.44
N LEU A 286 33.18 -4.35 -9.74
CA LEU A 286 32.57 -3.20 -10.38
C LEU A 286 32.84 -1.88 -9.61
N CYS A 287 32.71 -1.92 -8.29
CA CYS A 287 32.94 -0.76 -7.46
C CYS A 287 34.42 -0.34 -7.42
N ARG A 288 35.35 -1.31 -7.41
CA ARG A 288 36.81 -1.00 -7.42
C ARG A 288 37.26 -0.40 -8.75
N ASP A 289 36.76 -0.93 -9.87
CA ASP A 289 37.07 -0.40 -11.19
C ASP A 289 36.57 1.05 -11.32
N GLU A 290 35.35 1.31 -10.88
CA GLU A 290 34.75 2.65 -10.93
C GLU A 290 35.41 3.61 -9.92
N LEU A 291 35.84 3.11 -8.75
CA LEU A 291 36.62 3.90 -7.79
C LEU A 291 37.96 4.31 -8.38
N ALA A 292 38.68 3.37 -9.01
CA ALA A 292 39.94 3.70 -9.68
C ALA A 292 39.76 4.75 -10.78
N ARG A 293 38.67 4.69 -11.53
CA ARG A 293 38.33 5.66 -12.58
C ARG A 293 38.01 7.06 -12.02
N ARG A 294 37.22 7.13 -10.94
CA ARG A 294 36.73 8.42 -10.38
C ARG A 294 37.71 9.08 -9.42
N TYR A 295 38.36 8.28 -8.56
CA TYR A 295 39.25 8.77 -7.51
C TYR A 295 40.76 8.63 -7.84
N GLY A 296 41.11 7.79 -8.84
CA GLY A 296 42.52 7.62 -9.25
C GLY A 296 43.26 8.93 -9.57
N PRO A 297 42.60 9.87 -10.30
CA PRO A 297 43.21 11.18 -10.61
C PRO A 297 43.20 12.22 -9.47
N LEU A 298 42.58 11.91 -8.33
CA LEU A 298 42.36 12.86 -7.22
C LEU A 298 43.48 12.77 -6.17
N GLU A 299 43.45 13.70 -5.21
CA GLU A 299 44.37 13.78 -4.10
C GLU A 299 44.47 12.45 -3.31
N PRO A 300 45.65 12.01 -2.90
CA PRO A 300 45.87 10.72 -2.25
C PRO A 300 45.04 10.51 -0.99
N ASP A 301 44.81 11.54 -0.18
CA ASP A 301 44.00 11.46 1.04
C ASP A 301 42.54 11.19 0.74
N LEU A 302 41.99 11.87 -0.26
CA LEU A 302 40.60 11.68 -0.68
C LEU A 302 40.38 10.26 -1.24
N ARG A 303 41.35 9.77 -2.01
CA ARG A 303 41.34 8.41 -2.54
C ARG A 303 41.38 7.39 -1.40
N ARG A 304 42.27 7.52 -0.44
CA ARG A 304 42.37 6.63 0.73
C ARG A 304 41.05 6.58 1.51
N ARG A 305 40.46 7.74 1.78
CA ARG A 305 39.14 7.83 2.45
C ARG A 305 38.01 7.11 1.67
N ALA A 306 38.06 7.20 0.34
CA ALA A 306 37.09 6.51 -0.51
C ALA A 306 37.28 4.98 -0.47
N GLU A 307 38.53 4.49 -0.50
CA GLU A 307 38.88 3.09 -0.38
C GLU A 307 38.46 2.49 0.98
N GLU A 308 38.71 3.21 2.08
CA GLU A 308 38.31 2.81 3.43
C GLU A 308 36.78 2.71 3.52
N ARG A 309 36.07 3.71 3.01
CA ARG A 309 34.62 3.75 3.03
C ARG A 309 33.99 2.65 2.16
N LEU A 310 34.53 2.39 0.97
CA LEU A 310 34.08 1.30 0.11
C LEU A 310 34.26 -0.06 0.80
N THR A 311 35.40 -0.25 1.45
CA THR A 311 35.68 -1.51 2.17
C THR A 311 34.66 -1.76 3.27
N GLU A 312 34.33 -0.74 4.04
CA GLU A 312 33.32 -0.84 5.11
C GLU A 312 31.91 -1.09 4.56
N GLU A 313 31.49 -0.36 3.50
CA GLU A 313 30.17 -0.55 2.91
C GLU A 313 30.02 -1.96 2.29
N LEU A 314 31.02 -2.45 1.56
CA LEU A 314 30.99 -3.80 1.00
C LEU A 314 30.93 -4.87 2.11
N ARG A 315 31.60 -4.66 3.24
CA ARG A 315 31.51 -5.55 4.41
C ARG A 315 30.07 -5.62 4.96
N LEU A 316 29.42 -4.46 5.10
CA LEU A 316 28.03 -4.38 5.57
C LEU A 316 27.05 -5.02 4.56
N ILE A 317 27.23 -4.75 3.26
CA ILE A 317 26.43 -5.34 2.18
C ILE A 317 26.53 -6.86 2.19
N ALA A 318 27.73 -7.41 2.31
CA ALA A 318 27.96 -8.86 2.37
C ALA A 318 27.33 -9.47 3.64
N ARG A 319 27.49 -8.81 4.81
CA ARG A 319 26.87 -9.24 6.07
C ARG A 319 25.35 -9.38 5.97
N HIS A 320 24.68 -8.43 5.31
CA HIS A 320 23.23 -8.42 5.12
C HIS A 320 22.77 -9.14 3.84
N ARG A 321 23.68 -9.74 3.07
CA ARG A 321 23.40 -10.45 1.78
C ARG A 321 22.68 -9.57 0.75
N LEU A 322 23.07 -8.30 0.65
CA LEU A 322 22.42 -7.31 -0.20
C LEU A 322 23.12 -7.09 -1.55
N ALA A 323 24.21 -7.80 -1.88
CA ALA A 323 24.96 -7.57 -3.12
C ALA A 323 24.07 -7.73 -4.37
N GLY A 324 23.24 -8.77 -4.43
CA GLY A 324 22.28 -8.97 -5.52
C GLY A 324 21.28 -7.81 -5.66
N PHE A 325 20.82 -7.24 -4.55
CA PHE A 325 19.94 -6.07 -4.52
C PHE A 325 20.58 -4.86 -5.23
N PHE A 326 21.82 -4.52 -4.89
CA PHE A 326 22.55 -3.41 -5.55
C PHE A 326 22.81 -3.67 -7.03
N LEU A 327 23.10 -4.91 -7.40
CA LEU A 327 23.32 -5.32 -8.78
C LEU A 327 22.02 -5.20 -9.62
N HIS A 328 20.87 -5.59 -9.08
CA HIS A 328 19.59 -5.38 -9.74
C HIS A 328 19.29 -3.89 -9.97
N TYR A 329 19.55 -3.05 -8.97
CA TYR A 329 19.39 -1.59 -9.14
C TYR A 329 20.32 -1.03 -10.23
N ARG A 330 21.56 -1.52 -10.32
CA ARG A 330 22.48 -1.16 -11.40
C ARG A 330 21.92 -1.55 -12.77
N ASP A 331 21.38 -2.74 -12.90
CA ASP A 331 20.80 -3.21 -14.16
C ASP A 331 19.55 -2.42 -14.54
N LEU A 332 18.72 -2.04 -13.57
CA LEU A 332 17.60 -1.12 -13.78
C LEU A 332 18.05 0.24 -14.31
N LEU A 333 19.20 0.77 -13.84
CA LEU A 333 19.76 2.00 -14.39
C LEU A 333 20.31 1.81 -15.81
N VAL A 334 20.89 0.65 -16.13
CA VAL A 334 21.31 0.31 -17.49
C VAL A 334 20.10 0.22 -18.41
N LEU A 335 19.03 -0.42 -17.94
CA LEU A 335 17.75 -0.47 -18.66
C LEU A 335 17.17 0.93 -18.87
N ALA A 336 17.13 1.75 -17.83
CA ALA A 336 16.64 3.13 -17.90
C ALA A 336 17.44 3.98 -18.90
N ARG A 337 18.74 3.74 -19.03
CA ARG A 337 19.59 4.42 -20.05
C ARG A 337 19.17 4.01 -21.47
N ARG A 338 18.98 2.71 -21.73
CA ARG A 338 18.49 2.23 -23.04
C ARG A 338 17.13 2.83 -23.37
N VAL A 339 16.21 2.84 -22.39
CA VAL A 339 14.89 3.44 -22.56
C VAL A 339 15.01 4.94 -22.87
N ALA A 340 15.89 5.68 -22.18
CA ALA A 340 16.12 7.08 -22.46
C ALA A 340 16.69 7.30 -23.88
N ASP A 341 17.65 6.48 -24.31
CA ASP A 341 18.18 6.51 -25.67
C ASP A 341 17.06 6.31 -26.70
N GLU A 342 16.14 5.36 -26.48
CA GLU A 342 15.00 5.11 -27.36
C GLU A 342 13.99 6.28 -27.34
N VAL A 343 13.63 6.80 -26.16
CA VAL A 343 12.66 7.89 -26.01
C VAL A 343 13.18 9.16 -26.66
N TYR A 344 14.42 9.55 -26.36
CA TYR A 344 14.99 10.80 -26.86
C TYR A 344 15.42 10.71 -28.32
N SER A 345 15.69 9.51 -28.86
CA SER A 345 15.96 9.34 -30.28
C SER A 345 14.75 9.65 -31.16
N ARG A 346 13.54 9.65 -30.61
CA ARG A 346 12.30 10.06 -31.29
C ARG A 346 12.32 11.55 -31.68
N ASP A 347 13.10 12.35 -30.96
CA ASP A 347 13.37 13.77 -31.26
C ASP A 347 14.88 13.97 -31.53
N PRO A 348 15.33 14.00 -32.80
CA PRO A 348 16.74 14.20 -33.14
C PRO A 348 17.33 15.53 -32.64
N SER A 349 16.49 16.51 -32.34
CA SER A 349 16.92 17.82 -31.83
C SER A 349 17.22 17.77 -30.31
N HIS A 350 16.76 16.75 -29.61
CA HIS A 350 16.93 16.64 -28.16
C HIS A 350 18.41 16.65 -27.75
N PRO A 351 18.82 17.46 -26.76
CA PRO A 351 20.23 17.65 -26.38
C PRO A 351 20.93 16.39 -25.92
N TYR A 352 20.18 15.45 -25.38
CA TYR A 352 20.68 14.14 -24.99
C TYR A 352 21.37 13.42 -26.18
N ASN A 353 20.84 13.59 -27.41
CA ASN A 353 21.40 12.98 -28.60
C ASN A 353 22.71 13.63 -29.08
N ARG A 354 23.01 14.85 -28.62
CA ARG A 354 24.25 15.59 -28.94
C ARG A 354 25.39 15.30 -27.96
N GLN A 355 25.11 14.60 -26.86
CA GLN A 355 26.14 14.18 -25.88
C GLN A 355 26.83 12.92 -26.40
N GLY A 356 28.16 12.82 -26.22
CA GLY A 356 28.91 11.58 -26.48
C GLY A 356 28.42 10.45 -25.56
N GLU A 357 28.48 9.20 -25.99
CA GLU A 357 28.02 8.03 -25.20
C GLU A 357 28.64 7.99 -23.80
N ALA A 358 29.91 8.37 -23.67
CA ALA A 358 30.62 8.42 -22.38
C ALA A 358 30.15 9.56 -21.45
N GLU A 359 29.49 10.58 -21.99
CA GLU A 359 28.99 11.75 -21.24
C GLU A 359 27.50 11.62 -20.88
N ARG A 360 26.76 10.70 -21.51
CA ARG A 360 25.36 10.44 -21.23
C ARG A 360 25.21 9.80 -19.85
N ARG A 361 24.75 10.58 -18.89
CA ARG A 361 24.39 10.04 -17.56
C ARG A 361 23.03 9.36 -17.65
N GLY A 362 22.88 8.23 -16.94
CA GLY A 362 21.58 7.57 -16.83
C GLY A 362 20.53 8.54 -16.27
N PRO A 363 19.27 8.47 -16.74
CA PRO A 363 18.22 9.40 -16.34
C PRO A 363 17.78 9.25 -14.88
N GLY A 364 18.02 8.08 -14.25
CA GLY A 364 17.62 7.80 -12.86
C GLY A 364 18.54 8.48 -11.84
N ARG A 365 17.93 9.04 -10.80
CA ARG A 365 18.64 9.70 -9.69
C ARG A 365 18.14 9.13 -8.37
N GLY A 366 19.04 8.46 -7.64
CA GLY A 366 18.79 8.06 -6.26
C GLY A 366 18.70 9.26 -5.34
N ARG A 367 17.80 9.21 -4.39
CA ARG A 367 17.60 10.24 -3.37
C ARG A 367 17.47 9.64 -1.96
N GLY A 368 17.29 10.51 -0.96
CA GLY A 368 17.14 10.07 0.43
C GLY A 368 18.46 9.61 1.05
N SER A 369 18.42 8.55 1.85
CA SER A 369 19.60 8.02 2.56
C SER A 369 20.64 7.38 1.64
N SER A 370 20.23 6.88 0.47
CA SER A 370 21.10 6.23 -0.52
C SER A 370 22.22 7.13 -1.06
N VAL A 371 22.04 8.46 -1.04
CA VAL A 371 23.07 9.42 -1.47
C VAL A 371 24.30 9.41 -0.55
N GLY A 372 24.15 8.90 0.69
CA GLY A 372 25.24 8.72 1.62
C GLY A 372 26.14 7.52 1.32
N SER A 373 25.77 6.64 0.40
CA SER A 373 26.52 5.42 0.06
C SER A 373 27.51 5.64 -1.07
N ILE A 374 28.78 5.21 -0.85
CA ILE A 374 29.79 5.22 -1.91
C ILE A 374 29.49 4.13 -2.95
N VAL A 375 28.92 3.00 -2.56
CA VAL A 375 28.49 1.96 -3.49
C VAL A 375 27.43 2.51 -4.43
N CYS A 376 26.38 3.19 -3.91
CA CYS A 376 25.37 3.84 -4.73
C CYS A 376 25.98 4.88 -5.70
N TYR A 377 26.96 5.63 -5.25
CA TYR A 377 27.67 6.58 -6.10
C TYR A 377 28.47 5.90 -7.21
N LEU A 378 29.20 4.84 -6.89
CA LEU A 378 30.04 4.12 -7.86
C LEU A 378 29.24 3.38 -8.91
N ILE A 379 28.13 2.71 -8.53
CA ILE A 379 27.25 2.01 -9.49
C ILE A 379 26.29 2.96 -10.25
N GLY A 380 26.32 4.26 -9.94
CA GLY A 380 25.57 5.29 -10.68
C GLY A 380 24.16 5.58 -10.15
N LEU A 381 23.77 5.03 -9.00
CA LEU A 381 22.50 5.33 -8.32
C LEU A 381 22.47 6.76 -7.78
N SER A 382 23.59 7.24 -7.22
CA SER A 382 23.74 8.60 -6.75
C SER A 382 24.72 9.39 -7.64
N HIS A 383 24.41 10.66 -7.86
CA HIS A 383 25.30 11.60 -8.55
C HIS A 383 26.13 12.45 -7.57
N ILE A 384 25.87 12.33 -6.27
CA ILE A 384 26.56 13.09 -5.22
C ILE A 384 27.70 12.24 -4.67
N ASP A 385 28.91 12.81 -4.65
CA ASP A 385 30.09 12.17 -4.07
C ASP A 385 30.03 12.23 -2.53
N PRO A 386 29.75 11.10 -1.83
CA PRO A 386 29.53 11.10 -0.39
C PRO A 386 30.81 11.35 0.42
N VAL A 387 32.00 11.15 -0.19
CA VAL A 387 33.28 11.37 0.47
C VAL A 387 33.66 12.84 0.45
N LYS A 388 33.49 13.51 -0.71
CA LYS A 388 33.71 14.95 -0.84
C LYS A 388 32.77 15.79 0.02
N THR A 389 31.48 15.38 0.04
CA THR A 389 30.44 16.08 0.79
C THR A 389 30.31 15.61 2.25
N ASN A 390 31.15 14.67 2.68
CA ASN A 390 31.17 14.10 4.04
C ASN A 390 29.79 13.62 4.53
N LEU A 391 29.05 12.89 3.68
CA LEU A 391 27.73 12.38 4.03
C LEU A 391 27.81 11.16 4.94
N PHE A 392 26.85 11.05 5.86
CA PHE A 392 26.78 9.98 6.85
C PHE A 392 26.11 8.72 6.28
N LEU A 393 26.79 7.57 6.39
CA LEU A 393 26.32 6.28 5.91
C LEU A 393 25.24 5.63 6.80
N GLY A 394 25.36 5.77 8.11
CA GLY A 394 24.65 4.96 9.11
C GLY A 394 23.13 5.05 9.07
N ARG A 395 22.54 6.01 8.35
CA ARG A 395 21.11 6.06 8.08
C ARG A 395 20.67 5.14 6.95
N PHE A 396 21.57 4.74 6.08
CA PHE A 396 21.30 3.89 4.93
C PHE A 396 21.71 2.42 5.18
N LEU A 397 22.94 2.23 5.67
CA LEU A 397 23.52 0.93 6.03
C LEU A 397 24.21 1.03 7.39
N ASN A 398 23.93 0.06 8.26
CA ASN A 398 24.57 -0.08 9.58
C ASN A 398 24.60 -1.55 10.00
N GLU A 399 25.21 -1.85 11.15
CA GLU A 399 25.35 -3.21 11.68
C GLU A 399 24.01 -3.89 12.05
N GLU A 400 23.00 -3.09 12.44
CA GLU A 400 21.70 -3.53 12.96
C GLU A 400 20.57 -3.18 11.97
N LEU A 401 20.75 -3.52 10.69
CA LEU A 401 19.76 -3.22 9.66
C LEU A 401 18.48 -4.04 9.90
N ALA A 402 17.39 -3.36 10.23
CA ALA A 402 16.11 -3.99 10.53
C ALA A 402 15.32 -4.40 9.26
N SER A 403 15.53 -3.69 8.15
CA SER A 403 14.87 -3.94 6.85
C SER A 403 15.80 -3.64 5.70
N VAL A 404 15.47 -4.13 4.51
CA VAL A 404 16.21 -3.79 3.28
C VAL A 404 16.16 -2.27 3.04
N PRO A 405 17.28 -1.62 2.65
CA PRO A 405 17.29 -0.19 2.41
C PRO A 405 16.32 0.22 1.30
N ASP A 406 15.55 1.28 1.52
CA ASP A 406 14.69 1.87 0.50
C ASP A 406 15.49 2.82 -0.39
N ILE A 407 15.42 2.62 -1.71
CA ILE A 407 16.11 3.44 -2.71
C ILE A 407 15.07 4.00 -3.68
N ASP A 408 14.72 5.27 -3.49
CA ASP A 408 13.89 6.02 -4.43
C ASP A 408 14.70 6.41 -5.67
N LEU A 409 14.14 6.20 -6.85
CA LEU A 409 14.71 6.64 -8.13
C LEU A 409 13.79 7.65 -8.80
N ASP A 410 14.29 8.86 -9.01
CA ASP A 410 13.58 9.91 -9.75
C ASP A 410 13.94 9.85 -11.25
N PHE A 411 12.92 9.90 -12.11
CA PHE A 411 13.06 9.89 -13.57
C PHE A 411 12.29 11.04 -14.22
N PRO A 412 12.69 11.50 -15.42
CA PRO A 412 11.81 12.26 -16.31
C PRO A 412 10.54 11.45 -16.61
N ARG A 413 9.41 12.15 -16.80
CA ARG A 413 8.09 11.49 -16.94
C ARG A 413 8.04 10.50 -18.10
N GLU A 414 8.59 10.91 -19.24
CA GLU A 414 8.57 10.16 -20.50
C GLU A 414 9.38 8.86 -20.35
N VAL A 415 10.56 8.95 -19.77
CA VAL A 415 11.44 7.80 -19.53
C VAL A 415 10.81 6.84 -18.52
N ARG A 416 10.21 7.37 -17.42
CA ARG A 416 9.57 6.54 -16.41
C ARG A 416 8.43 5.69 -16.97
N ALA A 417 7.58 6.26 -17.81
CA ALA A 417 6.42 5.55 -18.35
C ALA A 417 6.84 4.32 -19.18
N GLU A 418 7.80 4.50 -20.08
CA GLU A 418 8.36 3.44 -20.90
C GLU A 418 9.19 2.43 -20.07
N LEU A 419 9.92 2.91 -19.04
CA LEU A 419 10.70 2.05 -18.16
C LEU A 419 9.81 1.06 -17.42
N ILE A 420 8.68 1.50 -16.87
CA ILE A 420 7.73 0.61 -16.20
C ILE A 420 7.25 -0.48 -17.15
N GLU A 421 6.87 -0.12 -18.38
CA GLU A 421 6.43 -1.08 -19.40
C GLU A 421 7.53 -2.09 -19.75
N ARG A 422 8.78 -1.61 -19.87
CA ARG A 422 9.94 -2.46 -20.14
C ARG A 422 10.24 -3.45 -18.98
N ILE A 423 10.04 -3.03 -17.74
CA ILE A 423 10.18 -3.91 -16.55
C ILE A 423 9.16 -5.05 -16.61
N PHE A 424 7.89 -4.77 -16.90
CA PHE A 424 6.90 -5.82 -17.08
C PHE A 424 7.25 -6.79 -18.22
N HIS A 425 7.88 -6.27 -19.29
CA HIS A 425 8.35 -7.11 -20.40
C HIS A 425 9.55 -7.99 -20.01
N GLU A 426 10.54 -7.47 -19.25
CA GLU A 426 11.75 -8.20 -18.88
C GLU A 426 11.51 -9.23 -17.77
N TYR A 427 10.76 -8.86 -16.72
CA TYR A 427 10.49 -9.76 -15.58
C TYR A 427 9.24 -10.63 -15.78
N GLY A 428 8.35 -10.24 -16.68
CA GLY A 428 7.06 -10.89 -16.90
C GLY A 428 5.97 -10.44 -15.92
N HIS A 429 4.72 -10.52 -16.38
CA HIS A 429 3.55 -10.13 -15.59
C HIS A 429 3.30 -10.99 -14.35
N GLU A 430 3.88 -12.18 -14.32
CA GLU A 430 3.77 -13.08 -13.15
C GLU A 430 4.73 -12.70 -12.02
N HIS A 431 5.81 -11.95 -12.32
CA HIS A 431 6.91 -11.68 -11.41
C HIS A 431 7.05 -10.19 -11.05
N ALA A 432 6.30 -9.30 -11.69
CA ALA A 432 6.33 -7.86 -11.41
C ALA A 432 4.91 -7.31 -11.22
N ALA A 433 4.71 -6.43 -10.25
CA ALA A 433 3.45 -5.74 -10.03
C ALA A 433 3.69 -4.33 -9.44
N LEU A 434 2.79 -3.40 -9.74
CA LEU A 434 2.75 -2.10 -9.09
C LEU A 434 2.12 -2.25 -7.70
N VAL A 435 2.61 -1.52 -6.73
CA VAL A 435 2.04 -1.47 -5.38
C VAL A 435 0.73 -0.67 -5.41
N CYS A 436 -0.29 -1.12 -4.69
CA CYS A 436 -1.52 -0.34 -4.52
C CYS A 436 -1.40 0.70 -3.40
N THR A 437 -2.42 1.51 -3.26
CA THR A 437 -2.63 2.42 -2.13
C THR A 437 -4.12 2.54 -1.87
N PHE A 438 -4.47 2.80 -0.61
CA PHE A 438 -5.85 3.01 -0.19
C PHE A 438 -6.06 4.47 0.23
N PRO A 439 -6.56 5.35 -0.68
CA PRO A 439 -7.02 6.66 -0.25
C PRO A 439 -8.08 6.53 0.83
N THR A 440 -7.82 7.13 1.99
CA THR A 440 -8.71 7.04 3.14
C THR A 440 -9.71 8.19 3.18
N TYR A 441 -10.80 8.00 3.92
CA TYR A 441 -11.77 9.06 4.16
C TYR A 441 -11.14 10.19 4.96
N GLN A 442 -11.10 11.37 4.34
CA GLN A 442 -10.70 12.64 4.93
C GLN A 442 -11.94 13.53 5.09
N PHE A 443 -11.81 14.67 5.74
CA PHE A 443 -12.91 15.58 6.01
C PHE A 443 -13.87 15.77 4.83
N ARG A 444 -13.35 16.17 3.66
CA ARG A 444 -14.19 16.51 2.50
C ARG A 444 -14.96 15.31 1.97
N SER A 445 -14.32 14.16 1.87
CA SER A 445 -14.96 12.92 1.40
C SER A 445 -15.98 12.41 2.41
N ALA A 446 -15.65 12.40 3.71
CA ALA A 446 -16.55 11.97 4.76
C ALA A 446 -17.81 12.86 4.81
N VAL A 447 -17.65 14.18 4.88
CA VAL A 447 -18.79 15.11 4.91
C VAL A 447 -19.72 14.95 3.70
N ARG A 448 -19.16 14.80 2.49
CA ARG A 448 -19.95 14.65 1.27
C ARG A 448 -20.65 13.31 1.19
N ASP A 449 -19.93 12.22 1.41
CA ASP A 449 -20.47 10.88 1.21
C ASP A 449 -21.46 10.52 2.34
N VAL A 450 -21.11 10.79 3.61
CA VAL A 450 -22.03 10.61 4.76
C VAL A 450 -23.22 11.55 4.69
N GLY A 451 -22.97 12.84 4.37
CA GLY A 451 -24.04 13.83 4.27
C GLY A 451 -25.08 13.50 3.20
N LYS A 452 -24.65 12.97 2.04
CA LYS A 452 -25.55 12.48 0.98
C LYS A 452 -26.35 11.26 1.46
N ALA A 453 -25.71 10.30 2.12
CA ALA A 453 -26.39 9.14 2.70
C ALA A 453 -27.45 9.54 3.73
N LEU A 454 -27.21 10.62 4.50
CA LEU A 454 -28.14 11.18 5.48
C LEU A 454 -29.16 12.16 4.85
N ALA A 455 -29.21 12.30 3.53
CA ALA A 455 -30.10 13.23 2.81
C ALA A 455 -29.92 14.72 3.20
N LEU A 456 -28.73 15.13 3.61
CA LEU A 456 -28.45 16.55 3.88
C LEU A 456 -28.36 17.35 2.57
N PRO A 457 -28.73 18.68 2.58
CA PRO A 457 -28.68 19.51 1.38
C PRO A 457 -27.29 19.59 0.76
N GLU A 458 -27.15 19.31 -0.53
CA GLU A 458 -25.86 19.33 -1.23
C GLU A 458 -25.16 20.69 -1.16
N SER A 459 -25.92 21.79 -1.20
CA SER A 459 -25.40 23.16 -1.05
C SER A 459 -24.67 23.38 0.29
N ASP A 460 -25.22 22.81 1.37
CA ASP A 460 -24.63 22.91 2.70
C ASP A 460 -23.35 22.02 2.78
N LEU A 461 -23.40 20.80 2.22
CA LEU A 461 -22.26 19.90 2.17
C LEU A 461 -21.10 20.50 1.36
N ASP A 462 -21.40 21.08 0.21
CA ASP A 462 -20.41 21.76 -0.62
C ASP A 462 -19.77 22.97 0.09
N ARG A 463 -20.59 23.77 0.77
CA ARG A 463 -20.13 24.93 1.54
C ARG A 463 -19.21 24.50 2.68
N LEU A 464 -19.63 23.50 3.48
CA LEU A 464 -18.84 22.96 4.58
C LEU A 464 -17.52 22.37 4.07
N SER A 465 -17.57 21.56 3.01
CA SER A 465 -16.40 20.92 2.42
C SER A 465 -15.37 21.91 1.86
N LYS A 466 -15.79 23.02 1.27
CA LYS A 466 -14.90 24.04 0.68
C LYS A 466 -14.22 24.92 1.72
N GLN A 467 -14.88 25.18 2.85
CA GLN A 467 -14.41 26.12 3.86
C GLN A 467 -13.47 25.51 4.91
N SER A 468 -13.37 24.19 5.00
CA SER A 468 -12.68 23.49 6.10
C SER A 468 -11.23 23.10 5.82
N GLY A 469 -10.60 23.55 4.74
CA GLY A 469 -9.17 23.32 4.47
C GLY A 469 -8.74 21.85 4.46
N TRP A 470 -7.65 21.54 5.17
CA TRP A 470 -7.04 20.21 5.29
C TRP A 470 -7.38 19.54 6.64
N ALA A 471 -8.63 19.57 7.05
CA ALA A 471 -9.05 18.95 8.31
C ALA A 471 -9.25 17.43 8.18
N SER A 472 -9.08 16.73 9.31
CA SER A 472 -9.41 15.30 9.44
C SER A 472 -10.94 15.10 9.51
N ALA A 473 -11.43 13.92 9.15
CA ALA A 473 -12.83 13.53 9.33
C ALA A 473 -13.26 13.51 10.82
N THR A 474 -12.32 13.39 11.76
CA THR A 474 -12.59 13.51 13.20
C THR A 474 -12.89 14.96 13.65
N GLN A 475 -12.53 15.94 12.84
CA GLN A 475 -12.65 17.37 13.18
C GLN A 475 -13.93 18.04 12.64
N VAL A 476 -14.93 17.27 12.18
CA VAL A 476 -16.16 17.83 11.60
C VAL A 476 -16.88 18.74 12.57
N ALA A 477 -17.01 18.37 13.85
CA ALA A 477 -17.65 19.20 14.87
C ALA A 477 -16.91 20.54 15.08
N GLU A 478 -15.58 20.50 15.17
CA GLU A 478 -14.74 21.70 15.37
C GLU A 478 -14.88 22.67 14.18
N GLN A 479 -14.79 22.13 12.97
CA GLN A 479 -14.92 22.94 11.75
C GLN A 479 -16.31 23.55 11.61
N MET A 480 -17.37 22.81 11.95
CA MET A 480 -18.74 23.35 11.98
C MET A 480 -18.89 24.48 13.01
N ALA A 481 -18.32 24.33 14.21
CA ALA A 481 -18.37 25.35 15.25
C ALA A 481 -17.65 26.65 14.87
N LEU A 482 -16.60 26.58 14.05
CA LEU A 482 -15.89 27.75 13.54
C LEU A 482 -16.66 28.52 12.45
N LEU A 483 -17.57 27.84 11.76
CA LEU A 483 -18.31 28.45 10.64
C LEU A 483 -19.67 28.99 11.10
N PRO A 484 -19.92 30.30 11.02
CA PRO A 484 -21.17 30.92 11.51
C PRO A 484 -22.45 30.27 10.96
N ALA A 485 -22.40 29.75 9.72
CA ALA A 485 -23.57 29.13 9.08
C ALA A 485 -23.90 27.73 9.63
N PHE A 486 -22.97 27.08 10.37
CA PHE A 486 -23.11 25.72 10.86
C PHE A 486 -23.04 25.60 12.38
N ARG A 487 -22.60 26.66 13.08
CA ARG A 487 -22.43 26.65 14.53
C ARG A 487 -23.66 26.17 15.29
N ASP A 488 -24.84 26.71 14.92
CA ASP A 488 -26.10 26.37 15.58
C ASP A 488 -26.68 25.02 15.15
N ARG A 489 -26.05 24.36 14.19
CA ARG A 489 -26.48 23.05 13.67
C ARG A 489 -25.72 21.86 14.30
N VAL A 490 -24.64 22.10 15.04
CA VAL A 490 -23.80 21.05 15.64
C VAL A 490 -24.63 20.07 16.48
N ASP A 491 -25.62 20.58 17.22
CA ASP A 491 -26.49 19.81 18.10
C ASP A 491 -27.78 19.29 17.42
N ALA A 492 -28.04 19.67 16.18
CA ALA A 492 -29.20 19.17 15.45
C ALA A 492 -29.08 17.67 15.12
N PRO A 493 -30.13 16.84 15.26
CA PRO A 493 -30.03 15.38 15.22
C PRO A 493 -29.27 14.84 14.02
N VAL A 494 -29.62 15.23 12.79
CA VAL A 494 -28.98 14.71 11.56
C VAL A 494 -27.52 15.19 11.45
N TRP A 495 -27.20 16.40 11.94
CA TRP A 495 -25.84 16.91 11.94
C TRP A 495 -24.97 16.23 13.01
N ARG A 496 -25.54 15.87 14.16
CA ARG A 496 -24.84 14.99 15.14
C ARG A 496 -24.52 13.63 14.55
N ASP A 497 -25.44 13.06 13.76
CA ASP A 497 -25.17 11.81 13.06
C ASP A 497 -24.08 11.97 12.00
N LEU A 498 -24.07 13.05 11.22
CA LEU A 498 -22.98 13.38 10.32
C LEU A 498 -21.63 13.42 11.06
N ILE A 499 -21.55 14.15 12.18
CA ILE A 499 -20.34 14.28 12.99
C ILE A 499 -19.87 12.91 13.50
N ALA A 500 -20.76 12.16 14.15
CA ALA A 500 -20.43 10.90 14.77
C ALA A 500 -19.98 9.83 13.75
N ILE A 501 -20.70 9.72 12.62
CA ILE A 501 -20.39 8.75 11.57
C ILE A 501 -19.13 9.16 10.80
N SER A 502 -18.94 10.44 10.48
CA SER A 502 -17.72 10.92 9.84
C SER A 502 -16.49 10.66 10.68
N SER A 503 -16.58 10.85 12.00
CA SER A 503 -15.49 10.55 12.94
C SER A 503 -15.13 9.05 12.95
N GLN A 504 -16.14 8.17 12.93
CA GLN A 504 -15.91 6.73 12.86
C GLN A 504 -15.34 6.26 11.51
N LEU A 505 -15.64 7.00 10.44
CA LEU A 505 -15.19 6.72 9.07
C LEU A 505 -13.75 7.20 8.80
N ALA A 506 -13.18 8.01 9.70
CA ALA A 506 -11.81 8.51 9.56
C ALA A 506 -10.81 7.35 9.44
N GLY A 507 -9.95 7.40 8.42
CA GLY A 507 -8.95 6.36 8.18
C GLY A 507 -9.45 5.13 7.40
N PHE A 508 -10.76 4.95 7.21
CA PHE A 508 -11.28 3.83 6.42
C PHE A 508 -10.85 3.94 4.95
N PRO A 509 -10.50 2.80 4.30
CA PRO A 509 -10.20 2.76 2.88
C PRO A 509 -11.46 3.11 2.06
N ARG A 510 -11.29 3.99 1.07
CA ARG A 510 -12.39 4.45 0.22
C ARG A 510 -12.46 3.68 -1.10
N HIS A 511 -11.33 3.43 -1.70
CA HIS A 511 -11.16 2.65 -2.93
C HIS A 511 -9.69 2.24 -3.09
N VAL A 512 -9.45 1.28 -3.98
CA VAL A 512 -8.10 0.90 -4.40
C VAL A 512 -7.58 1.91 -5.42
N SER A 513 -6.33 2.31 -5.28
CA SER A 513 -5.61 3.17 -6.22
C SER A 513 -4.21 2.64 -6.44
N GLN A 514 -3.49 3.21 -7.40
CA GLN A 514 -2.10 2.86 -7.68
C GLN A 514 -1.15 3.75 -6.87
N HIS A 515 -0.12 3.16 -6.25
CA HIS A 515 0.99 3.90 -5.67
C HIS A 515 1.77 4.65 -6.77
N VAL A 516 2.28 5.84 -6.43
CA VAL A 516 2.90 6.74 -7.43
C VAL A 516 4.17 6.20 -8.08
N GLY A 517 4.86 5.24 -7.48
CA GLY A 517 6.16 4.77 -7.96
C GLY A 517 6.50 3.32 -7.65
N GLY A 518 5.91 2.71 -6.62
CA GLY A 518 6.30 1.41 -6.11
C GLY A 518 6.04 0.26 -7.09
N ILE A 519 7.09 -0.51 -7.36
CA ILE A 519 7.02 -1.78 -8.08
C ILE A 519 7.65 -2.84 -7.19
N ILE A 520 7.04 -4.00 -7.14
CA ILE A 520 7.60 -5.21 -6.52
C ILE A 520 8.02 -6.18 -7.61
N ILE A 521 9.13 -6.89 -7.35
CA ILE A 521 9.66 -7.94 -8.23
C ILE A 521 9.90 -9.18 -7.37
N SER A 522 9.58 -10.36 -7.88
CA SER A 522 9.70 -11.63 -7.15
C SER A 522 10.33 -12.71 -8.00
N SER A 523 11.10 -13.60 -7.37
CA SER A 523 11.59 -14.85 -8.00
C SER A 523 10.49 -15.88 -8.20
N ARG A 524 9.45 -15.83 -7.36
CA ARG A 524 8.26 -16.69 -7.48
C ARG A 524 7.11 -15.91 -8.15
N PRO A 525 6.16 -16.60 -8.78
CA PRO A 525 4.95 -15.94 -9.27
C PRO A 525 4.25 -15.16 -8.15
N LEU A 526 4.10 -13.85 -8.34
CA LEU A 526 3.50 -12.95 -7.33
C LEU A 526 2.07 -13.39 -6.96
N VAL A 527 1.35 -13.97 -7.91
CA VAL A 527 -0.01 -14.49 -7.68
C VAL A 527 -0.08 -15.60 -6.61
N GLU A 528 1.05 -16.22 -6.25
CA GLU A 528 1.11 -17.16 -5.13
C GLU A 528 1.31 -16.49 -3.77
N LEU A 529 1.70 -15.22 -3.78
CA LEU A 529 2.07 -14.45 -2.60
C LEU A 529 1.00 -13.42 -2.23
N VAL A 530 0.37 -12.83 -3.24
CA VAL A 530 -0.62 -11.76 -3.11
C VAL A 530 -1.56 -11.76 -4.31
N PRO A 531 -2.86 -11.47 -4.16
CA PRO A 531 -3.74 -11.30 -5.30
C PRO A 531 -3.27 -10.14 -6.20
N LEU A 532 -3.42 -10.33 -7.50
CA LEU A 532 -3.13 -9.33 -8.51
C LEU A 532 -4.44 -8.86 -9.17
N GLU A 533 -4.48 -7.62 -9.63
CA GLU A 533 -5.60 -7.07 -10.39
C GLU A 533 -5.12 -6.18 -11.54
N PRO A 534 -5.89 -6.03 -12.61
CA PRO A 534 -5.55 -5.13 -13.71
C PRO A 534 -5.43 -3.67 -13.21
N ALA A 535 -4.38 -2.98 -13.62
CA ALA A 535 -4.27 -1.54 -13.40
C ALA A 535 -5.19 -0.77 -14.38
N ALA A 536 -5.40 0.53 -14.10
CA ALA A 536 -6.16 1.39 -15.02
C ALA A 536 -5.46 1.59 -16.39
N MET A 537 -4.15 1.44 -16.42
CA MET A 537 -3.36 1.43 -17.68
C MET A 537 -3.20 -0.01 -18.14
N GLU A 538 -3.50 -0.24 -19.42
CA GLU A 538 -3.37 -1.55 -20.06
C GLU A 538 -1.94 -2.09 -19.95
N GLY A 539 -1.80 -3.41 -19.83
CA GLY A 539 -0.51 -4.10 -19.72
C GLY A 539 0.16 -3.97 -18.35
N ARG A 540 -0.50 -3.46 -17.32
CA ARG A 540 0.04 -3.34 -15.96
C ARG A 540 -0.85 -4.05 -14.95
N GLN A 541 -0.23 -4.57 -13.90
CA GLN A 541 -0.92 -5.22 -12.79
C GLN A 541 -0.63 -4.50 -11.48
N LEU A 542 -1.62 -4.48 -10.60
CA LEU A 542 -1.52 -4.02 -9.23
C LEU A 542 -1.42 -5.23 -8.29
N CYS A 543 -0.55 -5.14 -7.32
CA CYS A 543 -0.54 -6.00 -6.15
C CYS A 543 -1.66 -5.54 -5.19
N GLY A 544 -2.40 -6.48 -4.61
CA GLY A 544 -3.50 -6.20 -3.68
C GLY A 544 -3.07 -5.64 -2.31
N TRP A 545 -1.80 -5.29 -2.12
CA TRP A 545 -1.27 -4.73 -0.88
C TRP A 545 -0.68 -3.36 -1.10
N ASP A 546 -0.85 -2.50 -0.09
CA ASP A 546 -0.22 -1.19 -0.03
C ASP A 546 1.24 -1.28 0.44
N LYS A 547 1.89 -0.13 0.57
CA LYS A 547 3.30 -0.08 0.92
C LYS A 547 3.57 -0.67 2.31
N ASP A 548 2.68 -0.46 3.29
CA ASP A 548 2.89 -0.90 4.67
C ASP A 548 2.76 -2.43 4.74
N SER A 549 1.75 -3.01 4.09
CA SER A 549 1.58 -4.46 3.94
C SER A 549 2.73 -5.12 3.16
N VAL A 550 3.26 -4.44 2.12
CA VAL A 550 4.42 -4.90 1.34
C VAL A 550 5.69 -4.91 2.20
N ASP A 551 5.89 -3.87 3.02
CA ASP A 551 7.02 -3.78 3.97
C ASP A 551 6.92 -4.87 5.06
N ASP A 552 5.73 -5.10 5.63
CA ASP A 552 5.46 -6.16 6.62
C ASP A 552 5.72 -7.56 6.04
N ALA A 553 5.36 -7.77 4.78
CA ALA A 553 5.66 -9.00 4.03
C ALA A 553 7.16 -9.13 3.66
N ARG A 554 7.97 -8.12 3.94
CA ARG A 554 9.38 -8.00 3.57
C ARG A 554 9.63 -8.05 2.07
N PHE A 555 8.65 -7.64 1.27
CA PHE A 555 8.85 -7.50 -0.17
C PHE A 555 9.81 -6.32 -0.44
N ILE A 556 10.68 -6.49 -1.42
CA ILE A 556 11.52 -5.39 -1.88
C ILE A 556 10.71 -4.56 -2.87
N LYS A 557 10.40 -3.34 -2.44
CA LYS A 557 9.73 -2.32 -3.24
C LYS A 557 10.79 -1.41 -3.88
N ILE A 558 10.67 -1.19 -5.17
CA ILE A 558 11.52 -0.28 -5.93
C ILE A 558 10.65 0.90 -6.36
N ASP A 559 10.99 2.11 -5.91
CA ASP A 559 10.22 3.30 -6.24
C ASP A 559 10.77 4.01 -7.49
N PHE A 560 9.99 3.95 -8.59
CA PHE A 560 10.23 4.72 -9.81
C PHE A 560 9.34 5.96 -9.81
N LEU A 561 9.88 7.09 -9.42
CA LEU A 561 9.12 8.32 -9.26
C LEU A 561 9.27 9.21 -10.49
N ALA A 562 8.19 9.85 -10.92
CA ALA A 562 8.25 10.88 -11.94
C ALA A 562 8.50 12.24 -11.29
N LEU A 563 9.63 12.86 -11.57
CA LEU A 563 9.93 14.20 -11.12
C LEU A 563 9.86 15.17 -12.32
N GLY A 564 8.78 15.97 -12.38
CA GLY A 564 8.56 16.92 -13.48
C GLY A 564 9.69 17.96 -13.62
N MET A 565 10.42 18.24 -12.53
CA MET A 565 11.59 19.09 -12.57
C MET A 565 12.73 18.50 -13.40
N LEU A 566 12.88 17.17 -13.47
CA LEU A 566 13.88 16.56 -14.36
C LEU A 566 13.55 16.80 -15.82
N SER A 567 12.28 16.65 -16.23
CA SER A 567 11.84 17.00 -17.60
C SER A 567 12.05 18.49 -17.91
N LEU A 568 11.80 19.38 -16.93
CA LEU A 568 12.07 20.81 -17.08
C LEU A 568 13.56 21.11 -17.25
N VAL A 569 14.41 20.44 -16.46
CA VAL A 569 15.89 20.59 -16.60
C VAL A 569 16.35 20.10 -17.95
N ASP A 570 15.83 18.98 -18.45
CA ASP A 570 16.16 18.45 -19.78
C ASP A 570 15.74 19.45 -20.88
N GLU A 571 14.56 20.05 -20.77
CA GLU A 571 14.11 21.10 -21.71
C GLU A 571 14.98 22.37 -21.65
N CYS A 572 15.36 22.82 -20.45
CA CYS A 572 16.31 23.93 -20.29
C CYS A 572 17.68 23.65 -20.93
N LEU A 573 18.21 22.45 -20.75
CA LEU A 573 19.46 22.01 -21.38
C LEU A 573 19.32 21.99 -22.90
N ALA A 574 18.13 21.62 -23.43
CA ALA A 574 17.81 21.71 -24.85
C ALA A 574 17.97 23.13 -25.38
N LEU A 575 17.26 24.06 -24.76
CA LEU A 575 17.27 25.47 -25.15
C LEU A 575 18.67 26.09 -25.07
N ILE A 576 19.43 25.78 -24.00
CA ILE A 576 20.81 26.24 -23.86
C ILE A 576 21.70 25.68 -24.99
N SER A 577 21.53 24.38 -25.30
CA SER A 577 22.29 23.74 -26.37
C SER A 577 21.99 24.34 -27.75
N GLU A 578 20.75 24.72 -28.03
CA GLU A 578 20.35 25.40 -29.24
C GLU A 578 21.03 26.78 -29.36
N GLN A 579 21.06 27.54 -28.28
CA GLN A 579 21.64 28.89 -28.28
C GLN A 579 23.17 28.89 -28.30
N HIS A 580 23.81 27.95 -27.58
CA HIS A 580 25.26 27.96 -27.30
C HIS A 580 26.02 26.81 -27.98
N GLY A 581 25.35 25.96 -28.73
CA GLY A 581 25.95 24.82 -29.43
C GLY A 581 26.24 23.59 -28.58
N ARG A 582 26.16 23.72 -27.25
CA ARG A 582 26.31 22.59 -26.30
C ARG A 582 25.56 22.85 -24.98
N ALA A 583 25.07 21.79 -24.36
CA ALA A 583 24.53 21.86 -23.02
C ALA A 583 25.64 21.85 -21.95
N PRO A 584 25.45 22.54 -20.81
CA PRO A 584 26.37 22.45 -19.68
C PRO A 584 26.31 21.06 -19.03
N ASP A 585 27.46 20.54 -18.57
CA ASP A 585 27.49 19.36 -17.71
C ASP A 585 27.06 19.73 -16.28
N LEU A 586 25.86 19.32 -15.87
CA LEU A 586 25.31 19.60 -14.55
C LEU A 586 26.21 19.14 -13.40
N GLY A 587 27.05 18.13 -13.60
CA GLY A 587 27.99 17.64 -12.60
C GLY A 587 29.26 18.47 -12.44
N ARG A 588 29.47 19.46 -13.35
CA ARG A 588 30.64 20.36 -13.35
C ARG A 588 30.26 21.82 -13.13
N ILE A 589 28.97 22.11 -12.91
CA ILE A 589 28.53 23.47 -12.57
C ILE A 589 29.12 23.85 -11.20
N PRO A 590 29.84 24.99 -11.09
CA PRO A 590 30.26 25.49 -9.79
C PRO A 590 29.08 25.84 -8.91
N HIS A 591 29.15 25.49 -7.62
CA HIS A 591 28.08 25.77 -6.66
C HIS A 591 28.36 27.00 -5.78
N ASP A 592 29.15 27.93 -6.28
CA ASP A 592 29.66 29.13 -5.58
C ASP A 592 29.41 30.44 -6.36
N ASP A 593 28.52 30.44 -7.37
CA ASP A 593 28.13 31.65 -8.10
C ASP A 593 27.36 32.61 -7.18
N GLU A 594 27.98 33.72 -6.80
CA GLU A 594 27.40 34.74 -5.91
C GLU A 594 26.09 35.31 -6.42
N ARG A 595 25.93 35.47 -7.74
CA ARG A 595 24.67 35.99 -8.35
C ARG A 595 23.50 35.06 -8.14
N VAL A 596 23.73 33.74 -8.13
CA VAL A 596 22.71 32.74 -7.83
C VAL A 596 22.32 32.85 -6.36
N PHE A 597 23.25 32.98 -5.44
CA PHE A 597 22.95 33.18 -4.02
C PHE A 597 22.31 34.52 -3.73
N ASP A 598 22.64 35.59 -4.46
CA ASP A 598 21.94 36.88 -4.36
C ASP A 598 20.45 36.75 -4.72
N MET A 599 20.16 36.08 -5.83
CA MET A 599 18.77 35.77 -6.24
C MET A 599 18.04 34.96 -5.17
N ILE A 600 18.69 33.91 -4.63
CA ILE A 600 18.13 33.08 -3.56
C ILE A 600 17.87 33.89 -2.29
N CYS A 601 18.86 34.71 -1.86
CA CYS A 601 18.73 35.58 -0.69
C CYS A 601 17.64 36.64 -0.85
N ALA A 602 17.39 37.11 -2.07
CA ALA A 602 16.28 38.02 -2.35
C ALA A 602 14.89 37.32 -2.32
N GLY A 603 14.85 36.00 -2.21
CA GLY A 603 13.60 35.22 -2.29
C GLY A 603 12.99 35.18 -3.69
N ASP A 604 13.74 35.57 -4.74
CA ASP A 604 13.31 35.52 -6.13
C ASP A 604 13.53 34.11 -6.70
N THR A 605 12.75 33.15 -6.16
CA THR A 605 12.96 31.71 -6.40
C THR A 605 11.73 31.01 -6.97
N ILE A 606 10.78 31.77 -7.55
CA ILE A 606 9.62 31.17 -8.23
C ILE A 606 10.10 30.41 -9.46
N GLY A 607 9.70 29.13 -9.58
CA GLY A 607 10.18 28.20 -10.60
C GLY A 607 11.51 27.53 -10.28
N VAL A 608 12.14 27.83 -9.14
CA VAL A 608 13.33 27.13 -8.66
C VAL A 608 12.91 26.00 -7.71
N PHE A 609 13.17 24.76 -8.13
CA PHE A 609 12.76 23.57 -7.38
C PHE A 609 13.17 23.61 -5.91
N GLN A 610 12.23 23.23 -5.06
CA GLN A 610 12.42 23.08 -3.62
C GLN A 610 12.61 24.36 -2.79
N VAL A 611 12.72 25.54 -3.42
CA VAL A 611 12.87 26.84 -2.73
C VAL A 611 11.83 27.89 -3.16
N GLU A 612 10.76 27.46 -3.86
CA GLU A 612 9.73 28.32 -4.44
C GLU A 612 8.45 28.46 -3.58
N SER A 613 8.32 27.67 -2.49
CA SER A 613 7.12 27.75 -1.67
C SER A 613 7.03 29.09 -0.93
N ARG A 614 5.80 29.57 -0.66
CA ARG A 614 5.58 30.84 0.08
C ARG A 614 6.34 30.89 1.41
N ALA A 615 6.44 29.75 2.11
CA ALA A 615 7.19 29.69 3.36
C ALA A 615 8.69 29.90 3.12
N GLN A 616 9.25 29.29 2.08
CA GLN A 616 10.68 29.41 1.75
C GLN A 616 11.01 30.82 1.23
N THR A 617 10.23 31.38 0.30
CA THR A 617 10.46 32.73 -0.22
C THR A 617 10.38 33.82 0.86
N GLN A 618 9.66 33.58 1.97
CA GLN A 618 9.61 34.48 3.12
C GLN A 618 10.77 34.31 4.10
N ILE A 619 11.40 33.12 4.16
CA ILE A 619 12.47 32.81 5.10
C ILE A 619 13.84 33.10 4.48
N LEU A 620 14.04 32.84 3.19
CA LEU A 620 15.30 33.06 2.47
C LEU A 620 15.91 34.47 2.68
N PRO A 621 15.14 35.58 2.61
CA PRO A 621 15.69 36.92 2.88
C PRO A 621 16.11 37.14 4.32
N ARG A 622 15.68 36.31 5.26
CA ARG A 622 16.00 36.40 6.69
C ARG A 622 17.19 35.53 7.06
N THR A 623 17.39 34.42 6.38
CA THR A 623 18.49 33.48 6.67
C THR A 623 19.73 33.70 5.82
N LEU A 624 19.57 34.34 4.68
CA LEU A 624 20.63 34.73 3.73
C LEU A 624 21.64 33.58 3.47
N PRO A 625 21.21 32.45 2.86
CA PRO A 625 22.09 31.34 2.56
C PRO A 625 23.09 31.73 1.44
N ARG A 626 24.38 31.75 1.73
CA ARG A 626 25.44 32.13 0.80
C ARG A 626 26.25 30.94 0.26
N ASP A 627 25.93 29.74 0.69
CA ASP A 627 26.56 28.50 0.26
C ASP A 627 25.55 27.32 0.28
N ILE A 628 25.97 26.21 -0.30
CA ILE A 628 25.12 24.98 -0.35
C ILE A 628 24.81 24.42 1.04
N ALA A 629 25.72 24.59 2.02
CA ALA A 629 25.52 24.08 3.38
C ALA A 629 24.40 24.86 4.07
N ALA A 630 24.42 26.21 3.98
CA ALA A 630 23.38 27.08 4.51
C ALA A 630 22.03 26.82 3.79
N LEU A 631 22.05 26.66 2.45
CA LEU A 631 20.84 26.33 1.67
C LEU A 631 20.28 24.96 2.04
N THR A 632 21.14 23.97 2.31
CA THR A 632 20.72 22.63 2.76
C THR A 632 19.96 22.71 4.10
N ILE A 633 20.45 23.53 5.03
CA ILE A 633 19.75 23.74 6.32
C ILE A 633 18.39 24.38 6.09
N GLU A 634 18.30 25.38 5.23
CA GLU A 634 17.05 26.06 4.86
C GLU A 634 16.01 25.07 4.32
N VAL A 635 16.40 24.26 3.33
CA VAL A 635 15.53 23.23 2.75
C VAL A 635 15.15 22.16 3.78
N ALA A 636 16.05 21.82 4.72
CA ALA A 636 15.77 20.82 5.75
C ALA A 636 14.81 21.31 6.82
N ILE A 637 14.84 22.60 7.17
CA ILE A 637 14.01 23.19 8.22
C ILE A 637 12.58 23.46 7.73
N VAL A 638 12.41 23.88 6.48
CA VAL A 638 11.09 24.19 5.90
C VAL A 638 10.42 22.89 5.40
N ARG A 639 10.14 22.00 6.33
CA ARG A 639 9.43 20.73 6.10
C ARG A 639 8.31 20.54 7.14
N PRO A 640 7.28 19.72 6.85
CA PRO A 640 6.15 19.53 7.75
C PRO A 640 6.55 19.20 9.20
N GLY A 641 7.48 18.27 9.41
CA GLY A 641 7.94 17.88 10.75
C GLY A 641 8.57 19.04 11.54
N PRO A 642 9.64 19.69 11.05
CA PRO A 642 10.25 20.85 11.72
C PRO A 642 9.31 22.05 11.85
N ILE A 643 8.39 22.27 10.91
CA ILE A 643 7.38 23.34 11.00
C ILE A 643 6.42 23.08 12.16
N VAL A 644 5.84 21.87 12.23
CA VAL A 644 4.94 21.47 13.31
C VAL A 644 5.65 21.43 14.66
N GLY A 645 6.91 20.95 14.68
CA GLY A 645 7.75 20.91 15.88
C GLY A 645 8.30 22.27 16.32
N GLY A 646 7.98 23.36 15.61
CA GLY A 646 8.36 24.73 15.99
C GLY A 646 9.84 25.06 15.82
N ALA A 647 10.63 24.23 15.10
CA ALA A 647 12.08 24.42 14.95
C ALA A 647 12.46 25.62 14.06
N VAL A 648 11.59 26.04 13.15
CA VAL A 648 11.86 27.11 12.16
C VAL A 648 12.15 28.45 12.84
N ASN A 649 11.26 28.93 13.71
CA ASN A 649 11.38 30.23 14.34
C ASN A 649 12.65 30.40 15.21
N PRO A 650 13.04 29.45 16.07
CA PRO A 650 14.30 29.53 16.81
C PRO A 650 15.52 29.58 15.92
N TYR A 651 15.56 28.81 14.83
CA TYR A 651 16.67 28.84 13.89
C TYR A 651 16.79 30.19 13.20
N VAL A 652 15.70 30.72 12.63
CA VAL A 652 15.68 32.00 11.93
C VAL A 652 16.16 33.11 12.86
N ARG A 653 15.64 33.22 14.10
CA ARG A 653 16.07 34.21 15.08
C ARG A 653 17.55 34.14 15.41
N ARG A 654 18.08 32.92 15.62
CA ARG A 654 19.53 32.74 15.87
C ARG A 654 20.37 33.14 14.67
N ARG A 655 19.91 32.84 13.47
CA ARG A 655 20.61 33.22 12.23
C ARG A 655 20.61 34.73 12.03
N GLU A 656 19.48 35.40 12.25
CA GLU A 656 19.39 36.88 12.24
C GLU A 656 20.38 37.51 13.25
N GLN A 657 20.40 37.02 14.48
CA GLN A 657 21.36 37.50 15.51
C GLN A 657 22.82 37.31 15.11
N LEU A 658 23.14 36.17 14.45
CA LEU A 658 24.51 35.94 13.95
C LEU A 658 24.88 36.88 12.81
N LEU A 659 23.93 37.18 11.92
CA LEU A 659 24.12 38.10 10.81
C LEU A 659 24.29 39.56 11.29
N GLU A 660 23.52 39.94 12.33
CA GLU A 660 23.63 41.28 12.98
C GLU A 660 24.95 41.45 13.77
N ALA A 661 25.46 40.36 14.37
CA ALA A 661 26.68 40.34 15.16
C ALA A 661 27.96 40.23 14.31
N ALA A 662 27.88 39.89 13.03
CA ALA A 662 29.01 39.83 12.14
C ALA A 662 29.54 41.26 11.85
N PRO A 663 30.83 41.53 11.92
CA PRO A 663 31.37 42.85 11.56
C PRO A 663 30.97 43.19 10.12
N GLN A 664 30.50 44.43 9.90
CA GLN A 664 30.16 44.96 8.57
C GLN A 664 31.47 45.27 7.79
N ASP A 665 32.35 44.28 7.68
CA ASP A 665 33.56 44.42 6.87
C ASP A 665 33.60 43.27 5.86
N VAL A 666 33.14 43.58 4.70
CA VAL A 666 33.63 43.44 3.33
C VAL A 666 32.46 43.52 2.36
#